data_20dcfae76be45e6e8eae691931bafac5
#
_entry.id   20dcfae76be45e6e8eae691931bafac5
#
_cell.length_a   1.000
_cell.length_b   1.000
_cell.length_c   1.000
_cell.angle_alpha   90.00
_cell.angle_beta   90.00
_cell.angle_gamma   90.00
#
_symmetry.space_group_name_H-M   'P 1'
#
loop_
_entity.id
_entity.type
_entity.pdbx_description
1 polymer ?
#
loop_
_entity_poly.entity_id
_entity_poly.type
_entity_poly.pdbx_seq_one_letter_code
_entity_poly.pdbx_strand_id
1 'polypeptide(L)'
;VVGKNFITDKQVSIVPVRDGSNQEVEWYQFKVPLSEYEKVVGNITDFSTIRFARLFLTGFKHTTHLRFGSLELVRGEWRTYDFNLNNRGDAPAQGQLDVSVVNIEENDERTPVNYVLPPGVTRITDPGQSQITQLNEQSMSMKLTGLTAGDARGVYRNTQLDLRNYKRMQMWVHAEALIDNATNLQSGQMSVFVRLGSDVKNNFYEYEVPLALTPPGTYNRYLASDQYIVWPQSNYLDFNLQNLVELKKERNRAKRNEESGVGYGTLFSGRDPDNERNRMAVMGNPSLSDVRVILIGVRNNAATTKDGIVWVNELKVTDFNEAGGWAAKANATLSMSDIATVNLGAHIETAGFGSVDQSLNERRLDDYEQYNFAVQADLGRFLPEKAKLRAPIYYSVTKEKTSPKYNPLDQDVLLKDALDDCANDHERDSISAFAIERSTIQNFSVSGLKFDVKSKNPMPWDPANFTLNFSFTKQSKNDPTTEYENTNDYRGSLAYSYSPFIKPFKPFGKVKGKGKNARFLREWELQWLPNNISFLTTMTRYYYEQQTRSEADVMFQLPVSVSKNWLWDRQLSLTWNLTKSLQLSFSSNTSARIEETVGAVNKKLFPDKYRDWKDTIWQSLKSMGTPWSYNQTFTGSYKAPFSKIAFLDFLTGNVSYNATYRWDRGATIDGVRMGNSIANQAAWTADGRINFETFYNKIPIMKEVNKRFANRRPTSAAQKKARKFERTYQLKPDTTLTIKHNLRTKKLKVVAVNATDNKPVRVETKIVDNNTLEVLTRGEQNLKFTITEVLKEEKNLAREIGEYALRFVMSPRSVSVRYRNTRSLSLPLFRPDIGNVFGQSQHYGPMSPGLDFAFGFTDEGYVRKALDRGWLITDDGQTSPAVWAKTNELNI
;
A
#
# COMPACT_ATOMS: atom_id res chain seq x y z
N VAL A 1 49.39 39.48 -19.97
CA VAL A 1 50.42 38.59 -19.40
C VAL A 1 49.67 37.53 -18.58
N VAL A 2 49.99 36.29 -18.84
CA VAL A 2 49.43 35.17 -18.07
C VAL A 2 49.70 35.39 -16.57
N GLY A 3 48.70 35.13 -15.75
CA GLY A 3 48.74 35.41 -14.30
C GLY A 3 48.37 36.83 -13.88
N LYS A 4 47.96 37.71 -14.81
CA LYS A 4 47.44 39.05 -14.52
C LYS A 4 46.14 39.31 -15.23
N ASN A 5 45.25 40.11 -14.62
CA ASN A 5 43.97 40.54 -15.21
C ASN A 5 43.07 39.35 -15.64
N PHE A 6 43.00 38.32 -14.81
CA PHE A 6 42.23 37.06 -15.04
C PHE A 6 42.72 36.24 -16.25
N ILE A 7 43.84 36.54 -16.88
CA ILE A 7 44.42 35.72 -17.96
C ILE A 7 45.12 34.53 -17.30
N THR A 8 44.55 33.34 -17.47
CA THR A 8 45.07 32.10 -16.89
C THR A 8 45.98 31.35 -17.86
N ASP A 9 45.77 31.50 -19.17
CA ASP A 9 46.56 30.83 -20.19
C ASP A 9 46.58 31.57 -21.50
N LYS A 10 47.62 31.29 -22.30
CA LYS A 10 47.82 31.85 -23.64
C LYS A 10 48.25 30.74 -24.58
N GLN A 11 47.51 30.53 -25.64
CA GLN A 11 47.82 29.56 -26.66
C GLN A 11 48.09 30.26 -28.01
N VAL A 12 49.15 29.85 -28.66
CA VAL A 12 49.55 30.36 -29.97
C VAL A 12 49.23 29.32 -31.02
N SER A 13 48.45 29.67 -32.04
CA SER A 13 48.08 28.76 -33.13
C SER A 13 48.49 29.36 -34.47
N ILE A 14 49.08 28.56 -35.31
CA ILE A 14 49.44 28.94 -36.69
C ILE A 14 48.22 28.60 -37.57
N VAL A 15 47.61 29.59 -38.14
CA VAL A 15 46.40 29.45 -38.99
C VAL A 15 46.70 29.76 -40.43
N PRO A 16 46.46 28.91 -41.41
CA PRO A 16 46.67 29.23 -42.82
C PRO A 16 45.60 30.26 -43.25
N VAL A 17 46.08 31.36 -43.84
CA VAL A 17 45.25 32.47 -44.33
C VAL A 17 44.92 32.25 -45.81
N ARG A 18 43.90 32.93 -46.29
CA ARG A 18 43.34 32.76 -47.66
C ARG A 18 44.31 33.11 -48.80
N ASP A 19 45.39 33.84 -48.52
CA ASP A 19 46.47 34.18 -49.47
C ASP A 19 47.55 33.11 -49.49
N GLY A 20 47.40 32.00 -48.77
CA GLY A 20 48.41 30.95 -48.72
C GLY A 20 49.52 31.13 -47.68
N SER A 21 49.53 32.27 -46.97
CA SER A 21 50.47 32.52 -45.88
C SER A 21 49.98 31.92 -44.57
N ASN A 22 50.89 31.59 -43.65
CA ASN A 22 50.57 31.21 -42.30
C ASN A 22 50.65 32.39 -41.36
N GLN A 23 49.57 32.63 -40.60
CA GLN A 23 49.54 33.74 -39.63
C GLN A 23 49.45 33.10 -38.20
N GLU A 24 50.26 33.61 -37.30
CA GLU A 24 50.23 33.29 -35.88
C GLU A 24 49.08 34.04 -35.22
N VAL A 25 48.22 33.28 -34.55
CA VAL A 25 47.04 33.80 -33.83
C VAL A 25 47.14 33.43 -32.37
N GLU A 26 47.07 34.44 -31.50
CA GLU A 26 47.13 34.25 -30.06
C GLU A 26 45.73 34.18 -29.47
N TRP A 27 45.44 33.14 -28.72
CA TRP A 27 44.24 32.96 -27.92
C TRP A 27 44.55 33.11 -26.45
N TYR A 28 43.72 33.87 -25.74
CA TYR A 28 43.85 34.07 -24.31
C TYR A 28 42.67 33.46 -23.57
N GLN A 29 42.93 32.67 -22.54
CA GLN A 29 41.92 32.16 -21.64
C GLN A 29 41.77 33.14 -20.47
N PHE A 30 40.54 33.58 -20.22
CA PHE A 30 40.18 34.37 -19.07
C PHE A 30 39.37 33.51 -18.11
N LYS A 31 39.78 33.46 -16.83
CA LYS A 31 39.03 32.80 -15.76
C LYS A 31 38.67 33.86 -14.73
N VAL A 32 37.44 34.30 -14.74
CA VAL A 32 36.91 35.33 -13.86
C VAL A 32 36.11 34.69 -12.74
N PRO A 33 36.62 34.67 -11.47
CA PRO A 33 35.83 34.17 -10.33
C PRO A 33 34.64 35.09 -10.07
N LEU A 34 33.43 34.57 -10.10
CA LEU A 34 32.21 35.36 -9.84
C LEU A 34 32.14 35.89 -8.41
N SER A 35 32.90 35.32 -7.50
CA SER A 35 33.05 35.80 -6.11
C SER A 35 33.86 37.10 -5.97
N GLU A 36 34.71 37.48 -6.98
CA GLU A 36 35.54 38.66 -6.99
C GLU A 36 34.83 39.83 -7.70
N TYR A 37 33.58 40.10 -7.35
CA TYR A 37 32.81 41.19 -7.92
C TYR A 37 33.16 42.53 -7.25
N GLU A 38 33.21 43.61 -8.02
CA GLU A 38 33.48 44.95 -7.53
C GLU A 38 32.26 45.61 -6.90
N LYS A 39 31.04 45.28 -7.35
CA LYS A 39 29.81 45.92 -6.89
C LYS A 39 28.60 45.03 -6.97
N VAL A 40 27.77 45.14 -5.95
CA VAL A 40 26.42 44.53 -5.91
C VAL A 40 25.37 45.63 -6.03
N VAL A 41 24.36 45.43 -6.87
CA VAL A 41 23.23 46.35 -7.03
C VAL A 41 21.94 45.57 -6.73
N GLY A 42 21.16 46.06 -5.76
CA GLY A 42 19.93 45.44 -5.31
C GLY A 42 20.15 44.36 -4.22
N ASN A 43 19.14 43.51 -3.99
CA ASN A 43 19.14 42.52 -2.91
C ASN A 43 19.57 41.11 -3.40
N ILE A 44 20.64 41.07 -4.21
CA ILE A 44 21.19 39.79 -4.67
C ILE A 44 22.06 39.21 -3.54
N THR A 45 21.70 38.02 -3.06
CA THR A 45 22.40 37.33 -1.96
C THR A 45 23.40 36.28 -2.45
N ASP A 46 23.18 35.73 -3.65
CA ASP A 46 24.02 34.66 -4.19
C ASP A 46 23.91 34.56 -5.73
N PHE A 47 24.68 33.63 -6.31
CA PHE A 47 24.68 33.31 -7.73
C PHE A 47 23.85 32.07 -8.10
N SER A 48 22.92 31.61 -7.24
CA SER A 48 22.13 30.41 -7.47
C SER A 48 21.20 30.51 -8.68
N THR A 49 20.79 31.75 -9.03
CA THR A 49 19.89 31.99 -10.16
C THR A 49 20.43 33.14 -11.03
N ILE A 50 21.18 32.81 -12.09
CA ILE A 50 21.64 33.76 -13.10
C ILE A 50 20.67 33.74 -14.28
N ARG A 51 19.98 34.86 -14.55
CA ARG A 51 19.03 34.96 -15.67
C ARG A 51 19.67 35.42 -16.96
N PHE A 52 20.68 36.27 -16.87
CA PHE A 52 21.46 36.71 -18.02
C PHE A 52 22.85 37.20 -17.58
N ALA A 53 23.80 37.07 -18.48
CA ALA A 53 25.14 37.65 -18.36
C ALA A 53 25.35 38.66 -19.49
N ARG A 54 25.98 39.78 -19.18
CA ARG A 54 26.33 40.80 -20.19
C ARG A 54 27.81 41.06 -20.12
N LEU A 55 28.49 40.91 -21.26
CA LEU A 55 29.85 41.34 -21.45
C LEU A 55 29.85 42.67 -22.23
N PHE A 56 30.58 43.64 -21.78
CA PHE A 56 30.81 44.88 -22.51
C PHE A 56 32.28 45.28 -22.44
N LEU A 57 32.74 45.93 -23.48
CA LEU A 57 34.13 46.30 -23.68
C LEU A 57 34.19 47.79 -23.97
N THR A 58 35.11 48.51 -23.34
CA THR A 58 35.24 49.95 -23.46
C THR A 58 36.74 50.34 -23.54
N GLY A 59 37.01 51.58 -23.93
CA GLY A 59 38.36 52.16 -23.84
C GLY A 59 39.28 51.85 -25.02
N PHE A 60 38.75 51.34 -26.15
CA PHE A 60 39.55 51.14 -27.38
C PHE A 60 39.92 52.46 -28.02
N LYS A 61 41.19 52.62 -28.29
CA LYS A 61 41.73 53.79 -28.98
C LYS A 61 41.74 53.62 -30.46
N HIS A 62 41.68 52.40 -30.98
CA HIS A 62 41.75 52.07 -32.39
C HIS A 62 40.68 51.03 -32.70
N THR A 63 40.35 50.87 -33.99
CA THR A 63 39.50 49.82 -34.48
C THR A 63 40.09 48.43 -34.07
N THR A 64 39.38 47.72 -33.29
CA THR A 64 39.85 46.47 -32.71
C THR A 64 38.86 45.34 -33.07
N HIS A 65 39.35 44.25 -33.57
CA HIS A 65 38.57 43.05 -33.85
C HIS A 65 38.85 41.96 -32.77
N LEU A 66 37.84 41.61 -32.07
CA LEU A 66 37.93 40.54 -31.07
C LEU A 66 37.14 39.30 -31.51
N ARG A 67 37.70 38.15 -31.32
CA ARG A 67 37.04 36.86 -31.57
C ARG A 67 36.85 36.16 -30.24
N PHE A 68 35.65 35.71 -30.00
CA PHE A 68 35.28 34.89 -28.81
C PHE A 68 35.13 33.44 -29.26
N GLY A 69 35.88 32.54 -28.69
CA GLY A 69 35.80 31.09 -28.96
C GLY A 69 34.68 30.46 -28.18
N SER A 70 34.65 30.68 -26.86
CA SER A 70 33.61 30.19 -25.96
C SER A 70 33.40 31.17 -24.81
N LEU A 71 32.19 31.10 -24.22
CA LEU A 71 31.84 31.72 -22.94
C LEU A 71 31.05 30.71 -22.14
N GLU A 72 31.64 30.23 -21.08
CA GLU A 72 31.06 29.17 -20.24
C GLU A 72 30.98 29.62 -18.80
N LEU A 73 29.85 29.31 -18.14
CA LEU A 73 29.73 29.41 -16.71
C LEU A 73 30.11 28.04 -16.12
N VAL A 74 31.30 27.95 -15.56
CA VAL A 74 31.82 26.72 -15.01
C VAL A 74 31.51 26.66 -13.49
N ARG A 75 30.79 25.63 -13.08
CA ARG A 75 30.63 25.28 -11.68
C ARG A 75 31.61 24.16 -11.32
N GLY A 76 32.63 24.51 -10.58
CA GLY A 76 33.53 23.51 -10.01
C GLY A 76 32.80 22.67 -8.97
N GLU A 77 32.87 21.35 -9.09
CA GLU A 77 32.39 20.42 -8.02
C GLU A 77 33.34 20.48 -6.81
N TRP A 78 34.61 20.70 -7.06
CA TRP A 78 35.62 20.85 -6.02
C TRP A 78 35.75 22.33 -5.62
N ARG A 79 35.71 22.56 -4.30
CA ARG A 79 35.78 23.89 -3.68
C ARG A 79 37.05 23.98 -2.85
N THR A 80 37.70 25.14 -2.81
CA THR A 80 38.82 25.42 -1.93
C THR A 80 38.36 25.44 -0.47
N TYR A 81 39.13 24.83 0.41
CA TYR A 81 38.89 24.92 1.84
C TYR A 81 39.77 26.05 2.43
N ASP A 82 39.16 27.09 2.99
CA ASP A 82 39.84 28.33 3.37
C ASP A 82 40.41 28.33 4.76
N PHE A 83 40.07 27.34 5.58
CA PHE A 83 40.57 27.23 6.96
C PHE A 83 41.75 26.27 7.08
N ASN A 84 42.49 26.36 8.17
CA ASN A 84 43.63 25.52 8.45
C ASN A 84 43.21 24.06 8.63
N LEU A 85 43.95 23.13 8.01
CA LEU A 85 43.70 21.69 8.04
C LEU A 85 44.59 20.95 9.07
N ASN A 86 45.41 21.64 9.82
CA ASN A 86 46.35 21.04 10.81
C ASN A 86 45.73 20.84 12.22
N ASN A 87 44.42 20.98 12.36
CA ASN A 87 43.63 20.79 13.60
C ASN A 87 43.96 21.78 14.75
N ARG A 88 44.56 22.93 14.46
CA ARG A 88 44.89 23.96 15.43
C ARG A 88 43.87 25.10 15.51
N GLY A 89 42.60 24.82 15.41
CA GLY A 89 41.52 25.82 15.53
C GLY A 89 40.99 26.35 14.19
N ASP A 90 40.15 27.41 14.25
CA ASP A 90 39.51 28.04 13.10
C ASP A 90 40.33 29.17 12.47
N ALA A 91 41.65 29.11 12.58
CA ALA A 91 42.53 30.09 11.97
C ALA A 91 42.46 29.97 10.44
N PRO A 92 42.48 31.11 9.70
CA PRO A 92 42.63 31.07 8.27
C PRO A 92 43.92 30.34 7.87
N ALA A 93 43.86 29.55 6.82
CA ALA A 93 45.04 28.85 6.34
C ALA A 93 46.06 29.88 5.80
N GLN A 94 47.33 29.64 6.03
CA GLN A 94 48.41 30.44 5.48
C GLN A 94 48.88 29.84 4.15
N GLY A 95 49.38 30.69 3.25
CA GLY A 95 49.71 30.28 1.89
C GLY A 95 48.51 30.32 0.93
N GLN A 96 48.81 30.43 -0.31
CA GLN A 96 47.81 30.50 -1.40
C GLN A 96 47.68 29.15 -2.09
N LEU A 97 46.45 28.80 -2.41
CA LEU A 97 46.11 27.61 -3.21
C LEU A 97 45.34 28.06 -4.47
N ASP A 98 45.96 27.87 -5.64
CA ASP A 98 45.33 28.09 -6.92
C ASP A 98 44.97 26.73 -7.51
N VAL A 99 43.69 26.55 -7.86
CA VAL A 99 43.18 25.33 -8.46
C VAL A 99 42.89 25.55 -9.93
N SER A 100 43.49 24.73 -10.78
CA SER A 100 43.33 24.75 -12.22
C SER A 100 43.19 23.33 -12.77
N VAL A 101 43.01 23.21 -14.05
CA VAL A 101 42.95 21.92 -14.77
C VAL A 101 44.18 21.83 -15.68
N VAL A 102 44.81 20.67 -15.74
CA VAL A 102 45.81 20.31 -16.71
C VAL A 102 45.32 19.17 -17.56
N ASN A 103 45.54 19.25 -18.87
CA ASN A 103 45.00 18.26 -19.79
C ASN A 103 45.97 18.03 -20.97
N ILE A 104 45.71 16.96 -21.73
CA ILE A 104 46.60 16.53 -22.80
C ILE A 104 46.55 17.43 -24.04
N GLU A 105 45.50 18.21 -24.22
CA GLU A 105 45.31 19.04 -25.42
C GLU A 105 45.95 20.44 -25.27
N GLU A 106 45.95 20.98 -24.04
CA GLU A 106 46.44 22.31 -23.76
C GLU A 106 47.82 22.33 -23.09
N ASN A 107 48.23 21.25 -22.45
CA ASN A 107 49.43 21.21 -21.60
C ASN A 107 50.49 20.19 -22.02
N ASP A 108 50.48 19.69 -23.27
CA ASP A 108 51.45 18.71 -23.77
C ASP A 108 52.84 19.31 -24.01
N GLU A 109 52.99 20.63 -24.11
CA GLU A 109 54.24 21.40 -24.19
C GLU A 109 54.53 22.24 -22.93
N ARG A 110 53.82 22.04 -21.87
CA ARG A 110 53.95 22.76 -20.60
C ARG A 110 55.34 22.53 -19.98
N THR A 111 55.87 23.56 -19.30
CA THR A 111 57.07 23.50 -18.47
C THR A 111 56.77 23.82 -17.02
N PRO A 112 57.44 23.24 -15.98
CA PRO A 112 58.67 22.42 -16.03
C PRO A 112 58.46 20.95 -16.43
N VAL A 113 57.21 20.41 -16.32
CA VAL A 113 56.80 19.06 -16.73
C VAL A 113 55.57 19.17 -17.63
N ASN A 114 55.60 18.58 -18.79
CA ASN A 114 54.43 18.51 -19.68
C ASN A 114 53.41 17.47 -19.20
N TYR A 115 52.14 17.65 -19.56
CA TYR A 115 51.12 16.70 -19.18
C TYR A 115 51.21 15.42 -20.00
N VAL A 116 51.18 14.32 -19.29
CA VAL A 116 51.15 12.96 -19.83
C VAL A 116 50.03 12.21 -19.10
N LEU A 117 49.32 11.36 -19.82
CA LEU A 117 48.25 10.55 -19.20
C LEU A 117 48.81 9.62 -18.11
N PRO A 118 48.09 9.45 -16.98
CA PRO A 118 48.49 8.49 -15.99
C PRO A 118 48.54 7.06 -16.57
N PRO A 119 49.43 6.18 -16.05
CA PRO A 119 49.50 4.80 -16.49
C PRO A 119 48.15 4.06 -16.40
N GLY A 120 47.72 3.41 -17.49
CA GLY A 120 46.47 2.68 -17.56
C GLY A 120 45.24 3.50 -17.83
N VAL A 121 45.37 4.83 -17.88
CA VAL A 121 44.26 5.73 -18.23
C VAL A 121 44.21 5.89 -19.74
N THR A 122 43.04 5.71 -20.34
CA THR A 122 42.80 5.87 -21.78
C THR A 122 41.71 6.85 -22.01
N ARG A 123 41.84 7.64 -23.08
CA ARG A 123 40.82 8.63 -23.48
C ARG A 123 39.56 7.90 -23.93
N ILE A 124 38.44 8.36 -23.46
CA ILE A 124 37.12 7.83 -23.84
C ILE A 124 36.75 8.35 -25.22
N THR A 125 36.29 7.49 -26.10
CA THR A 125 35.75 7.86 -27.40
C THR A 125 34.33 8.44 -27.24
N ASP A 126 34.02 9.57 -27.85
CA ASP A 126 32.71 10.19 -27.83
C ASP A 126 31.76 9.36 -28.71
N PRO A 127 30.75 8.69 -28.12
CA PRO A 127 29.81 7.85 -28.88
C PRO A 127 28.80 8.67 -29.69
N GLY A 128 28.74 10.02 -29.48
CA GLY A 128 27.77 10.88 -30.10
C GLY A 128 28.21 11.45 -31.46
N GLN A 129 29.46 11.22 -31.88
CA GLN A 129 29.99 11.79 -33.12
C GLN A 129 30.24 10.72 -34.20
N SER A 130 29.98 11.10 -35.45
CA SER A 130 30.19 10.22 -36.62
C SER A 130 31.67 9.95 -36.94
N GLN A 131 32.57 10.77 -36.44
CA GLN A 131 34.02 10.56 -36.47
C GLN A 131 34.52 10.13 -35.09
N ILE A 132 35.54 9.28 -35.08
CA ILE A 132 36.17 8.81 -33.83
C ILE A 132 36.90 9.99 -33.17
N THR A 133 36.15 10.71 -32.32
CA THR A 133 36.72 11.84 -31.55
C THR A 133 36.91 11.34 -30.11
N GLN A 134 38.10 11.49 -29.58
CA GLN A 134 38.40 11.16 -28.19
C GLN A 134 38.11 12.39 -27.32
N LEU A 135 37.40 12.17 -26.22
CA LEU A 135 37.16 13.23 -25.22
C LEU A 135 38.50 13.67 -24.61
N ASN A 136 38.56 14.93 -24.23
CA ASN A 136 39.71 15.45 -23.52
C ASN A 136 39.78 14.81 -22.12
N GLU A 137 40.99 14.41 -21.71
CA GLU A 137 41.26 13.85 -20.40
C GLU A 137 42.04 14.86 -19.58
N GLN A 138 41.64 15.09 -18.31
CA GLN A 138 42.14 16.21 -17.53
C GLN A 138 42.38 15.80 -16.06
N SER A 139 43.35 16.42 -15.46
CA SER A 139 43.70 16.29 -14.06
C SER A 139 43.49 17.60 -13.32
N MET A 140 43.11 17.53 -12.06
CA MET A 140 43.07 18.72 -11.22
C MET A 140 44.48 19.09 -10.77
N SER A 141 44.88 20.35 -11.02
CA SER A 141 46.17 20.92 -10.60
C SER A 141 45.96 21.84 -9.41
N MET A 142 46.70 21.58 -8.35
CA MET A 142 46.78 22.37 -7.13
C MET A 142 48.16 23.06 -7.08
N LYS A 143 48.23 24.36 -7.31
CA LYS A 143 49.45 25.17 -7.17
C LYS A 143 49.44 25.80 -5.77
N LEU A 144 50.46 25.50 -4.99
CA LEU A 144 50.63 26.00 -3.63
C LEU A 144 51.80 27.01 -3.61
N THR A 145 51.56 28.16 -3.01
CA THR A 145 52.56 29.20 -2.85
C THR A 145 52.56 29.67 -1.38
N GLY A 146 53.71 29.77 -0.78
CA GLY A 146 53.86 30.24 0.59
C GLY A 146 53.29 29.28 1.65
N LEU A 147 53.24 28.00 1.39
CA LEU A 147 52.73 27.03 2.39
C LEU A 147 53.72 26.88 3.54
N THR A 148 53.33 27.32 4.73
CA THR A 148 54.19 27.34 5.93
C THR A 148 54.40 25.94 6.48
N ALA A 149 55.45 25.80 7.36
CA ALA A 149 55.78 24.53 7.98
C ALA A 149 54.61 23.93 8.78
N GLY A 150 54.24 22.67 8.45
CA GLY A 150 53.17 21.93 9.08
C GLY A 150 51.75 22.32 8.66
N ASP A 151 51.57 23.34 7.79
CA ASP A 151 50.27 23.72 7.27
C ASP A 151 49.85 22.87 6.07
N ALA A 152 48.54 22.89 5.81
CA ALA A 152 47.95 22.17 4.73
C ALA A 152 46.86 22.98 4.02
N ARG A 153 46.76 22.82 2.73
CA ARG A 153 45.70 23.41 1.89
C ARG A 153 45.03 22.30 1.10
N GLY A 154 43.78 22.46 0.79
CA GLY A 154 43.08 21.42 0.04
C GLY A 154 41.76 21.89 -0.58
N VAL A 155 41.21 21.00 -1.34
CA VAL A 155 39.91 21.13 -2.01
C VAL A 155 38.98 20.05 -1.50
N TYR A 156 37.71 20.39 -1.40
CA TYR A 156 36.70 19.43 -0.95
C TYR A 156 35.51 19.38 -1.90
N ARG A 157 34.86 18.28 -1.87
CA ARG A 157 33.61 18.03 -2.58
C ARG A 157 32.60 17.42 -1.61
N ASN A 158 31.40 18.00 -1.59
CA ASN A 158 30.27 17.40 -0.86
C ASN A 158 29.73 16.24 -1.68
N THR A 159 29.46 15.16 -1.01
CA THR A 159 28.98 13.90 -1.60
C THR A 159 28.02 13.21 -0.62
N GLN A 160 27.48 12.10 -0.99
CA GLN A 160 26.78 11.18 -0.11
C GLN A 160 27.04 9.78 -0.62
N LEU A 161 28.08 9.15 -0.07
CA LEU A 161 28.57 7.86 -0.54
C LEU A 161 28.64 6.86 0.60
N ASP A 162 28.17 5.64 0.32
CA ASP A 162 28.44 4.46 1.14
C ASP A 162 29.61 3.70 0.54
N LEU A 163 30.76 3.71 1.22
CA LEU A 163 32.00 3.08 0.76
C LEU A 163 32.23 1.68 1.36
N ARG A 164 31.36 1.17 2.22
CA ARG A 164 31.51 -0.11 2.92
C ARG A 164 31.63 -1.33 1.99
N ASN A 165 31.05 -1.22 0.80
CA ASN A 165 31.06 -2.29 -0.19
C ASN A 165 32.30 -2.27 -1.08
N TYR A 166 33.22 -1.32 -0.93
CA TYR A 166 34.46 -1.23 -1.69
C TYR A 166 35.64 -1.54 -0.78
N LYS A 167 36.65 -2.25 -1.33
CA LYS A 167 37.81 -2.60 -0.53
C LYS A 167 38.91 -1.57 -0.65
N ARG A 168 39.11 -0.99 -1.83
CA ARG A 168 40.26 -0.12 -2.10
C ARG A 168 39.82 1.24 -2.62
N MET A 169 40.64 2.26 -2.28
CA MET A 169 40.56 3.59 -2.88
C MET A 169 41.86 3.89 -3.58
N GLN A 170 41.78 4.44 -4.79
CA GLN A 170 42.91 4.66 -5.67
C GLN A 170 42.87 6.05 -6.26
N MET A 171 44.05 6.69 -6.45
CA MET A 171 44.21 8.00 -7.10
C MET A 171 45.66 8.15 -7.58
N TRP A 172 45.82 8.60 -8.82
CA TRP A 172 47.12 9.02 -9.34
C TRP A 172 47.49 10.40 -8.83
N VAL A 173 48.75 10.59 -8.46
CA VAL A 173 49.29 11.85 -7.97
C VAL A 173 50.61 12.15 -8.61
N HIS A 174 50.75 13.36 -9.18
CA HIS A 174 51.98 13.95 -9.65
C HIS A 174 52.40 15.10 -8.74
N ALA A 175 53.69 15.30 -8.56
CA ALA A 175 54.20 16.46 -7.83
C ALA A 175 55.45 17.03 -8.48
N GLU A 176 55.53 18.32 -8.56
CA GLU A 176 56.65 19.05 -9.11
C GLU A 176 56.99 20.34 -8.34
N ALA A 177 58.21 20.76 -8.40
CA ALA A 177 58.65 22.09 -7.94
C ALA A 177 58.25 23.17 -8.96
N LEU A 178 58.13 24.42 -8.52
CA LEU A 178 58.00 25.54 -9.44
C LEU A 178 59.24 25.68 -10.28
N ILE A 179 59.17 26.32 -11.46
CA ILE A 179 60.28 26.46 -12.40
C ILE A 179 61.54 27.02 -11.76
N ASP A 180 61.44 28.00 -10.90
CA ASP A 180 62.50 28.63 -10.17
C ASP A 180 62.92 27.83 -8.91
N ASN A 181 62.12 26.93 -8.45
CA ASN A 181 62.26 26.18 -7.18
C ASN A 181 62.86 27.05 -6.03
N ALA A 182 62.42 28.29 -5.91
CA ALA A 182 62.94 29.28 -4.97
C ALA A 182 62.89 28.83 -3.51
N THR A 183 61.98 27.91 -3.19
CA THR A 183 61.85 27.33 -1.82
C THR A 183 62.61 26.03 -1.66
N ASN A 184 63.39 25.62 -2.65
CA ASN A 184 64.21 24.37 -2.66
C ASN A 184 63.38 23.16 -2.18
N LEU A 185 62.25 22.91 -2.84
CA LEU A 185 61.41 21.77 -2.55
C LEU A 185 62.11 20.46 -2.94
N GLN A 186 62.08 19.48 -2.02
CA GLN A 186 62.65 18.16 -2.21
C GLN A 186 61.60 17.04 -1.99
N SER A 187 61.85 15.87 -2.61
CA SER A 187 60.99 14.72 -2.41
C SER A 187 60.77 14.37 -0.94
N GLY A 188 59.56 14.05 -0.50
CA GLY A 188 59.15 13.77 0.85
C GLY A 188 58.84 14.97 1.72
N GLN A 189 59.12 16.21 1.30
CA GLN A 189 58.80 17.42 2.07
C GLN A 189 57.35 17.86 1.94
N MET A 190 56.66 17.43 0.91
CA MET A 190 55.21 17.54 0.78
C MET A 190 54.55 16.17 0.81
N SER A 191 53.35 16.13 1.27
CA SER A 191 52.48 14.94 1.20
C SER A 191 51.10 15.30 0.65
N VAL A 192 50.50 14.39 -0.07
CA VAL A 192 49.07 14.47 -0.42
C VAL A 192 48.29 13.64 0.60
N PHE A 193 47.11 14.09 0.97
CA PHE A 193 46.22 13.34 1.82
C PHE A 193 44.77 13.43 1.33
N VAL A 194 44.02 12.39 1.60
CA VAL A 194 42.57 12.32 1.35
C VAL A 194 41.87 12.19 2.70
N ARG A 195 40.88 13.02 2.95
CA ARG A 195 39.95 12.90 4.09
C ARG A 195 38.60 12.43 3.63
N LEU A 196 38.02 11.47 4.35
CA LEU A 196 36.72 10.89 4.13
C LEU A 196 35.92 11.00 5.43
N GLY A 197 34.74 11.61 5.42
CA GLY A 197 33.97 11.73 6.65
C GLY A 197 32.68 12.51 6.50
N SER A 198 32.02 12.75 7.62
CA SER A 198 30.85 13.62 7.67
C SER A 198 31.20 15.11 7.62
N ASP A 199 32.41 15.45 8.06
CA ASP A 199 33.01 16.79 7.98
C ASP A 199 34.54 16.68 7.80
N VAL A 200 35.19 17.78 7.49
CA VAL A 200 36.65 17.82 7.21
C VAL A 200 37.50 18.09 8.43
N LYS A 201 36.90 18.36 9.60
CA LYS A 201 37.61 18.84 10.79
C LYS A 201 37.46 17.94 11.99
N ASN A 202 36.25 17.49 12.31
CA ASN A 202 35.92 16.81 13.53
C ASN A 202 35.65 15.32 13.39
N ASN A 203 35.15 14.88 12.20
CA ASN A 203 34.78 13.50 11.95
C ASN A 203 35.25 13.03 10.60
N PHE A 204 36.51 12.57 10.52
CA PHE A 204 37.13 12.13 9.29
C PHE A 204 38.13 11.00 9.51
N TYR A 205 38.31 10.20 8.46
CA TYR A 205 39.49 9.36 8.20
C TYR A 205 40.44 10.14 7.30
N GLU A 206 41.75 10.06 7.53
CA GLU A 206 42.76 10.65 6.71
C GLU A 206 43.76 9.58 6.25
N TYR A 207 44.08 9.55 4.96
CA TYR A 207 45.15 8.75 4.41
C TYR A 207 46.16 9.64 3.70
N GLU A 208 47.43 9.57 4.08
CA GLU A 208 48.47 10.51 3.66
C GLU A 208 49.66 9.76 3.04
N VAL A 209 50.11 10.26 1.88
CA VAL A 209 51.24 9.74 1.10
C VAL A 209 52.29 10.82 0.91
N PRO A 210 53.55 10.61 1.35
CA PRO A 210 54.68 11.50 1.06
C PRO A 210 55.00 11.49 -0.42
N LEU A 211 55.19 12.69 -1.02
CA LEU A 211 55.34 12.86 -2.47
C LEU A 211 56.80 12.84 -2.93
N ALA A 212 57.10 12.05 -3.95
CA ALA A 212 58.29 12.13 -4.76
C ALA A 212 58.10 13.17 -5.87
N LEU A 213 59.08 14.03 -6.11
CA LEU A 213 58.98 15.04 -7.13
C LEU A 213 59.41 14.48 -8.51
N THR A 214 58.66 14.89 -9.54
CA THR A 214 59.01 14.63 -10.92
C THR A 214 60.11 15.64 -11.34
N PRO A 215 61.22 15.15 -11.90
CA PRO A 215 62.28 16.05 -12.40
C PRO A 215 61.78 16.94 -13.54
N PRO A 216 62.23 18.22 -13.68
CA PRO A 216 61.91 19.03 -14.84
C PRO A 216 62.38 18.35 -16.16
N GLY A 217 61.48 18.34 -17.16
CA GLY A 217 61.79 17.71 -18.44
C GLY A 217 60.54 17.60 -19.33
N THR A 218 60.78 17.22 -20.58
CA THR A 218 59.68 16.90 -21.50
C THR A 218 59.57 15.38 -21.68
N TYR A 219 58.42 14.85 -21.39
CA TYR A 219 58.13 13.43 -21.33
C TYR A 219 57.24 12.98 -22.48
N ASN A 220 57.54 11.84 -23.08
CA ASN A 220 56.78 11.29 -24.19
C ASN A 220 55.52 10.57 -23.72
N ARG A 221 54.37 11.13 -24.08
CA ARG A 221 53.02 10.57 -23.70
C ARG A 221 52.77 9.12 -24.15
N TYR A 222 53.52 8.61 -25.12
CA TYR A 222 53.34 7.26 -25.66
C TYR A 222 54.26 6.22 -25.02
N LEU A 223 55.24 6.66 -24.20
CA LEU A 223 56.16 5.79 -23.53
C LEU A 223 55.73 5.50 -22.10
N ALA A 224 55.45 4.26 -21.79
CA ALA A 224 55.07 3.84 -20.43
C ALA A 224 56.12 4.21 -19.36
N SER A 225 57.44 4.18 -19.71
CA SER A 225 58.50 4.64 -18.80
C SER A 225 58.30 6.07 -18.38
N ASP A 226 57.97 6.93 -19.33
CA ASP A 226 57.81 8.38 -19.09
C ASP A 226 56.54 8.70 -18.30
N GLN A 227 55.47 7.91 -18.57
CA GLN A 227 54.26 7.95 -17.76
C GLN A 227 54.55 7.70 -16.30
N TYR A 228 55.34 6.64 -15.98
CA TYR A 228 55.71 6.36 -14.59
C TYR A 228 56.73 7.33 -13.98
N ILE A 229 57.44 8.11 -14.77
CA ILE A 229 58.26 9.22 -14.25
C ILE A 229 57.37 10.39 -13.84
N VAL A 230 56.40 10.74 -14.69
CA VAL A 230 55.45 11.84 -14.41
C VAL A 230 54.50 11.44 -13.29
N TRP A 231 54.05 10.19 -13.28
CA TRP A 231 53.14 9.65 -12.27
C TRP A 231 53.86 8.50 -11.50
N PRO A 232 54.75 8.82 -10.57
CA PRO A 232 55.51 7.80 -9.87
C PRO A 232 54.62 6.86 -9.06
N GLN A 233 54.89 5.54 -9.13
CA GLN A 233 54.17 4.55 -8.34
C GLN A 233 54.25 4.82 -6.83
N SER A 234 55.30 5.48 -6.37
CA SER A 234 55.44 5.89 -4.97
C SER A 234 54.48 6.96 -4.52
N ASN A 235 53.92 7.72 -5.47
CA ASN A 235 52.89 8.74 -5.22
C ASN A 235 51.47 8.22 -5.42
N TYR A 236 51.38 6.99 -6.04
CA TYR A 236 50.06 6.39 -6.25
C TYR A 236 49.41 6.08 -4.94
N LEU A 237 48.28 6.75 -4.69
CA LEU A 237 47.48 6.51 -3.52
C LEU A 237 46.65 5.27 -3.79
N ASP A 238 46.97 4.19 -3.11
CA ASP A 238 46.27 2.89 -3.23
C ASP A 238 46.25 2.23 -1.86
N PHE A 239 45.09 2.19 -1.20
CA PHE A 239 44.98 1.65 0.14
C PHE A 239 43.65 0.93 0.37
N ASN A 240 43.70 0.02 1.34
CA ASN A 240 42.52 -0.70 1.78
C ASN A 240 41.70 0.15 2.75
N LEU A 241 40.43 0.40 2.42
CA LEU A 241 39.51 1.15 3.27
C LEU A 241 39.29 0.48 4.64
N GLN A 242 39.37 -0.84 4.71
CA GLN A 242 39.27 -1.59 5.97
C GLN A 242 40.37 -1.22 6.97
N ASN A 243 41.58 -0.86 6.49
CA ASN A 243 42.69 -0.45 7.37
C ASN A 243 42.35 0.81 8.17
N LEU A 244 41.53 1.73 7.60
CA LEU A 244 41.02 2.90 8.31
C LEU A 244 40.05 2.50 9.43
N VAL A 245 39.20 1.52 9.17
CA VAL A 245 38.25 1.00 10.17
C VAL A 245 38.99 0.28 11.29
N GLU A 246 40.03 -0.51 10.96
CA GLU A 246 40.88 -1.16 11.98
C GLU A 246 41.57 -0.11 12.85
N LEU A 247 42.15 0.96 12.27
CA LEU A 247 42.73 2.07 13.04
C LEU A 247 41.69 2.71 13.99
N LYS A 248 40.44 2.85 13.55
CA LYS A 248 39.35 3.33 14.42
C LYS A 248 39.07 2.36 15.56
N LYS A 249 39.05 1.07 15.30
CA LYS A 249 38.89 0.03 16.32
C LYS A 249 40.02 0.11 17.35
N GLU A 250 41.26 0.26 16.90
CA GLU A 250 42.42 0.46 17.79
C GLU A 250 42.27 1.72 18.67
N ARG A 251 41.85 2.84 18.07
CA ARG A 251 41.53 4.07 18.80
C ARG A 251 40.44 3.82 19.87
N ASN A 252 39.37 3.11 19.50
CA ASN A 252 38.27 2.79 20.40
C ASN A 252 38.72 1.90 21.55
N ARG A 253 39.63 0.94 21.32
CA ARG A 253 40.28 0.14 22.38
C ARG A 253 41.18 1.01 23.28
N ALA A 254 42.00 1.91 22.72
CA ALA A 254 42.84 2.83 23.47
C ALA A 254 42.00 3.79 24.34
N LYS A 255 40.87 4.27 23.82
CA LYS A 255 39.94 5.16 24.54
C LYS A 255 39.34 4.50 25.77
N ARG A 256 39.17 3.17 25.81
CA ARG A 256 38.66 2.46 27.01
C ARG A 256 39.63 2.51 28.18
N ASN A 257 40.90 2.72 27.92
CA ASN A 257 41.90 2.98 28.98
C ASN A 257 41.97 4.49 29.25
N GLU A 258 41.36 4.94 30.32
CA GLU A 258 41.31 6.35 30.72
C GLU A 258 42.71 6.99 30.88
N GLU A 259 43.74 6.19 31.21
CA GLU A 259 45.12 6.66 31.33
C GLU A 259 45.75 6.98 29.96
N SER A 260 45.20 6.51 28.86
CA SER A 260 45.73 6.73 27.50
C SER A 260 45.60 8.17 27.01
N GLY A 261 44.70 8.97 27.59
CA GLY A 261 44.38 10.32 27.15
C GLY A 261 43.76 10.38 25.74
N VAL A 262 43.39 9.23 25.16
CA VAL A 262 42.80 9.13 23.80
C VAL A 262 41.28 9.34 23.89
N GLY A 263 40.79 10.32 23.13
CA GLY A 263 39.36 10.62 23.04
C GLY A 263 38.92 10.82 21.58
N TYR A 264 37.64 11.11 21.39
CA TYR A 264 37.13 11.46 20.06
C TYR A 264 37.68 12.78 19.53
N GLY A 265 38.01 13.72 20.39
CA GLY A 265 38.66 14.99 20.05
C GLY A 265 40.18 14.91 19.79
N THR A 266 40.76 13.72 19.87
CA THR A 266 42.20 13.50 19.68
C THR A 266 42.45 12.86 18.32
N LEU A 267 43.37 13.43 17.51
CA LEU A 267 43.80 12.80 16.25
C LEU A 267 44.61 11.54 16.57
N PHE A 268 44.03 10.37 16.32
CA PHE A 268 44.73 9.11 16.48
C PHE A 268 45.33 8.68 15.15
N SER A 269 46.60 8.36 15.08
CA SER A 269 47.30 8.06 13.82
C SER A 269 48.12 6.79 13.94
N GLY A 270 48.23 6.09 12.80
CA GLY A 270 49.04 4.87 12.63
C GLY A 270 49.71 4.83 11.29
N ARG A 271 50.52 3.80 11.02
CA ARG A 271 51.05 3.53 9.71
C ARG A 271 50.16 2.51 8.98
N ASP A 272 50.12 2.63 7.66
CA ASP A 272 49.41 1.65 6.86
C ASP A 272 50.11 0.28 6.94
N PRO A 273 49.42 -0.80 7.36
CA PRO A 273 50.00 -2.14 7.38
C PRO A 273 50.49 -2.63 6.04
N ASP A 274 49.88 -2.18 4.93
CA ASP A 274 50.22 -2.54 3.57
C ASP A 274 51.38 -1.71 3.02
N ASN A 275 51.62 -0.51 3.58
CA ASN A 275 52.69 0.41 3.18
C ASN A 275 53.08 1.34 4.33
N GLU A 276 54.08 0.94 5.11
CA GLU A 276 54.54 1.67 6.30
C GLU A 276 55.04 3.10 6.04
N ARG A 277 55.32 3.46 4.78
CA ARG A 277 55.68 4.83 4.37
C ARG A 277 54.48 5.78 4.56
N ASN A 278 53.28 5.29 4.36
CA ASN A 278 52.05 6.07 4.38
C ASN A 278 51.49 6.13 5.80
N ARG A 279 50.78 7.21 6.07
CA ARG A 279 50.17 7.49 7.37
C ARG A 279 48.63 7.46 7.25
N MET A 280 48.01 6.81 8.22
CA MET A 280 46.59 6.86 8.43
C MET A 280 46.27 7.65 9.71
N ALA A 281 45.12 8.31 9.75
CA ALA A 281 44.65 8.93 10.96
C ALA A 281 43.11 8.91 11.03
N VAL A 282 42.58 8.97 12.25
CA VAL A 282 41.16 9.07 12.54
C VAL A 282 40.90 10.15 13.57
N MET A 283 39.89 10.96 13.30
CA MET A 283 39.40 12.00 14.18
C MET A 283 37.89 11.85 14.37
N GLY A 284 37.37 12.03 15.55
CA GLY A 284 35.92 11.93 15.81
C GLY A 284 35.39 10.52 15.73
N ASN A 285 34.16 10.40 15.24
CA ASN A 285 33.52 9.12 14.89
C ASN A 285 33.06 9.10 13.44
N PRO A 286 33.98 9.13 12.46
CA PRO A 286 33.65 9.05 11.04
C PRO A 286 33.08 7.67 10.71
N SER A 287 32.27 7.61 9.65
CA SER A 287 31.75 6.34 9.12
C SER A 287 31.90 6.28 7.61
N LEU A 288 32.36 5.13 7.09
CA LEU A 288 32.39 4.86 5.66
C LEU A 288 30.99 4.62 5.07
N SER A 289 29.95 4.46 5.91
CA SER A 289 28.57 4.32 5.47
C SER A 289 27.91 5.62 5.01
N ASP A 290 28.41 6.75 5.50
CA ASP A 290 27.85 8.10 5.23
C ASP A 290 29.00 9.10 5.06
N VAL A 291 29.70 8.97 3.94
CA VAL A 291 30.77 9.92 3.57
C VAL A 291 30.12 11.12 2.89
N ARG A 292 30.02 12.22 3.62
CA ARG A 292 29.40 13.46 3.15
C ARG A 292 30.39 14.42 2.51
N VAL A 293 31.67 14.26 2.83
CA VAL A 293 32.74 15.11 2.29
C VAL A 293 33.93 14.26 1.93
N ILE A 294 34.48 14.52 0.74
CA ILE A 294 35.81 14.07 0.33
C ILE A 294 36.67 15.33 0.22
N LEU A 295 37.81 15.34 0.90
CA LEU A 295 38.77 16.41 0.79
C LEU A 295 40.11 15.81 0.30
N ILE A 296 40.73 16.48 -0.69
CA ILE A 296 42.09 16.20 -1.15
C ILE A 296 42.93 17.41 -0.73
N GLY A 297 43.96 17.15 0.03
CA GLY A 297 44.84 18.20 0.53
C GLY A 297 46.31 17.89 0.32
N VAL A 298 47.12 18.97 0.37
CA VAL A 298 48.55 18.88 0.36
C VAL A 298 49.10 19.52 1.64
N ARG A 299 50.00 18.80 2.32
CA ARG A 299 50.64 19.24 3.59
C ARG A 299 52.11 19.50 3.37
N ASN A 300 52.67 20.57 3.97
CA ASN A 300 54.06 20.82 4.07
C ASN A 300 54.64 20.14 5.31
N ASN A 301 55.44 19.10 5.15
CA ASN A 301 56.09 18.36 6.22
C ASN A 301 57.52 18.90 6.52
N ALA A 302 58.02 19.89 5.76
CA ALA A 302 59.29 20.51 6.00
C ALA A 302 59.23 21.55 7.12
N ALA A 303 60.37 21.90 7.69
CA ALA A 303 60.49 22.92 8.71
C ALA A 303 60.45 24.35 8.13
N THR A 304 60.41 24.53 6.81
CA THR A 304 60.41 25.81 6.11
C THR A 304 59.24 25.90 5.14
N THR A 305 58.89 27.11 4.74
CA THR A 305 57.85 27.39 3.72
C THR A 305 58.24 26.73 2.42
N LYS A 306 57.25 26.11 1.76
CA LYS A 306 57.41 25.42 0.48
C LYS A 306 56.38 25.85 -0.54
N ASP A 307 56.80 25.88 -1.82
CA ASP A 307 55.98 26.04 -2.99
C ASP A 307 56.04 24.81 -3.86
N GLY A 308 54.93 24.47 -4.50
CA GLY A 308 54.88 23.29 -5.35
C GLY A 308 53.55 23.17 -6.11
N ILE A 309 53.54 22.28 -7.07
CA ILE A 309 52.34 21.91 -7.84
C ILE A 309 52.08 20.44 -7.68
N VAL A 310 50.83 20.10 -7.42
CA VAL A 310 50.38 18.72 -7.29
C VAL A 310 49.19 18.49 -8.22
N TRP A 311 49.28 17.49 -9.09
CA TRP A 311 48.15 17.07 -9.90
C TRP A 311 47.56 15.82 -9.33
N VAL A 312 46.23 15.72 -9.36
CA VAL A 312 45.47 14.51 -8.95
C VAL A 312 44.54 14.07 -10.05
N ASN A 313 44.45 12.74 -10.24
CA ASN A 313 43.62 12.16 -11.28
C ASN A 313 43.07 10.80 -10.84
N GLU A 314 41.92 10.39 -11.43
CA GLU A 314 41.33 9.08 -11.27
C GLU A 314 41.08 8.70 -9.80
N LEU A 315 40.50 9.63 -9.00
CA LEU A 315 40.02 9.25 -7.68
C LEU A 315 38.85 8.26 -7.84
N LYS A 316 39.10 7.01 -7.50
CA LYS A 316 38.13 5.91 -7.67
C LYS A 316 38.20 4.93 -6.52
N VAL A 317 37.06 4.23 -6.33
CA VAL A 317 36.99 3.05 -5.45
C VAL A 317 36.90 1.79 -6.29
N THR A 318 37.57 0.74 -5.86
CA THR A 318 37.68 -0.53 -6.59
C THR A 318 37.44 -1.72 -5.66
N ASP A 319 37.43 -2.89 -6.24
CA ASP A 319 37.25 -4.15 -5.53
C ASP A 319 35.93 -4.18 -4.76
N PHE A 320 34.85 -4.04 -5.53
CA PHE A 320 33.52 -4.15 -4.96
C PHE A 320 33.31 -5.52 -4.28
N ASN A 321 32.68 -5.52 -3.12
CA ASN A 321 32.41 -6.75 -2.37
C ASN A 321 31.29 -7.55 -3.06
N GLU A 322 31.67 -8.54 -3.84
CA GLU A 322 30.78 -9.45 -4.57
C GLU A 322 30.33 -10.66 -3.74
N ALA A 323 30.61 -10.67 -2.43
CA ALA A 323 30.24 -11.80 -1.58
C ALA A 323 28.71 -11.98 -1.59
N GLY A 324 28.28 -13.11 -2.13
CA GLY A 324 26.87 -13.47 -2.17
C GLY A 324 26.40 -14.01 -0.82
N GLY A 325 25.11 -13.78 -0.53
CA GLY A 325 24.43 -14.44 0.56
C GLY A 325 23.69 -15.71 0.10
N TRP A 326 23.17 -16.44 1.05
CA TRP A 326 22.31 -17.60 0.80
C TRP A 326 20.99 -17.44 1.54
N ALA A 327 19.95 -18.09 1.04
CA ALA A 327 18.67 -18.18 1.70
C ALA A 327 18.19 -19.62 1.77
N ALA A 328 17.51 -19.96 2.84
CA ALA A 328 16.86 -21.24 3.01
C ALA A 328 15.43 -21.06 3.55
N LYS A 329 14.49 -21.82 2.98
CA LYS A 329 13.12 -21.87 3.45
C LYS A 329 12.68 -23.31 3.62
N ALA A 330 12.17 -23.63 4.80
CA ALA A 330 11.63 -24.93 5.12
C ALA A 330 10.22 -24.79 5.65
N ASN A 331 9.30 -25.62 5.16
CA ASN A 331 7.94 -25.73 5.70
C ASN A 331 7.61 -27.20 5.91
N ALA A 332 7.03 -27.52 7.07
CA ALA A 332 6.54 -28.84 7.37
C ALA A 332 5.10 -28.74 7.89
N THR A 333 4.22 -29.57 7.38
CA THR A 333 2.83 -29.69 7.85
C THR A 333 2.58 -31.09 8.32
N LEU A 334 2.21 -31.24 9.57
CA LEU A 334 1.81 -32.50 10.17
C LEU A 334 0.31 -32.51 10.38
N SER A 335 -0.40 -33.35 9.67
CA SER A 335 -1.84 -33.57 9.82
C SER A 335 -2.09 -34.79 10.71
N MET A 336 -2.72 -34.58 11.86
CA MET A 336 -3.04 -35.61 12.83
C MET A 336 -4.51 -36.00 12.70
N SER A 337 -4.85 -36.71 11.62
CA SER A 337 -6.23 -37.10 11.31
C SER A 337 -7.21 -35.92 11.44
N ASP A 338 -8.25 -36.04 12.25
CA ASP A 338 -9.28 -35.03 12.53
C ASP A 338 -9.06 -34.27 13.85
N ILE A 339 -7.89 -34.46 14.49
CA ILE A 339 -7.56 -33.92 15.81
C ILE A 339 -6.85 -32.57 15.69
N ALA A 340 -5.77 -32.55 14.90
CA ALA A 340 -4.92 -31.35 14.80
C ALA A 340 -4.16 -31.27 13.49
N THR A 341 -3.79 -30.05 13.16
CA THR A 341 -2.80 -29.74 12.11
C THR A 341 -1.72 -28.85 12.71
N VAL A 342 -0.47 -29.26 12.56
CA VAL A 342 0.70 -28.50 13.02
C VAL A 342 1.47 -28.04 11.81
N ASN A 343 1.78 -26.75 11.73
CA ASN A 343 2.60 -26.15 10.69
C ASN A 343 3.86 -25.59 11.33
N LEU A 344 4.99 -25.95 10.74
CA LEU A 344 6.31 -25.46 11.09
C LEU A 344 6.87 -24.72 9.88
N GLY A 345 7.44 -23.57 10.09
CA GLY A 345 8.11 -22.79 9.04
C GLY A 345 9.43 -22.24 9.56
N ALA A 346 10.43 -22.26 8.73
CA ALA A 346 11.69 -21.57 8.96
C ALA A 346 12.10 -20.85 7.67
N HIS A 347 12.59 -19.64 7.80
CA HIS A 347 13.08 -18.82 6.71
C HIS A 347 14.34 -18.09 7.19
N ILE A 348 15.45 -18.32 6.52
CA ILE A 348 16.73 -17.71 6.84
C ILE A 348 17.29 -17.08 5.58
N GLU A 349 17.73 -15.84 5.69
CA GLU A 349 18.44 -15.11 4.64
C GLU A 349 19.70 -14.49 5.24
N THR A 350 20.83 -14.59 4.57
CA THR A 350 22.07 -13.97 5.03
C THR A 350 22.36 -12.68 4.26
N ALA A 351 23.13 -11.80 4.86
CA ALA A 351 23.59 -10.55 4.24
C ALA A 351 24.23 -10.83 2.88
N GLY A 352 23.89 -10.03 1.87
CA GLY A 352 24.33 -10.21 0.49
C GLY A 352 23.39 -11.05 -0.38
N PHE A 353 22.34 -11.65 0.19
CA PHE A 353 21.32 -12.34 -0.59
C PHE A 353 20.39 -11.32 -1.29
N GLY A 354 20.03 -11.61 -2.53
CA GLY A 354 19.12 -10.80 -3.33
C GLY A 354 18.72 -11.50 -4.63
N SER A 355 17.72 -10.99 -5.33
CA SER A 355 17.31 -11.54 -6.62
C SER A 355 18.31 -11.22 -7.74
N VAL A 356 18.26 -11.95 -8.86
CA VAL A 356 19.22 -11.81 -9.97
C VAL A 356 19.12 -10.45 -10.67
N ASP A 357 17.95 -9.84 -10.66
CA ASP A 357 17.65 -8.53 -11.23
C ASP A 357 17.96 -7.36 -10.29
N GLN A 358 18.28 -7.66 -9.02
CA GLN A 358 18.63 -6.67 -8.02
C GLN A 358 20.11 -6.32 -8.08
N SER A 359 20.42 -5.03 -8.12
CA SER A 359 21.81 -4.56 -8.10
C SER A 359 22.50 -4.95 -6.79
N LEU A 360 23.82 -5.12 -6.82
CA LEU A 360 24.60 -5.53 -5.65
C LEU A 360 24.46 -4.53 -4.47
N ASN A 361 24.28 -3.25 -4.77
CA ASN A 361 24.09 -2.20 -3.77
C ASN A 361 22.73 -2.25 -3.06
N GLU A 362 21.73 -2.91 -3.65
CA GLU A 362 20.38 -3.01 -3.12
C GLU A 362 20.14 -4.30 -2.34
N ARG A 363 21.14 -5.17 -2.29
CA ARG A 363 21.05 -6.42 -1.52
C ARG A 363 21.04 -6.15 -0.02
N ARG A 364 20.43 -7.03 0.72
CA ARG A 364 20.33 -6.93 2.18
C ARG A 364 21.71 -6.84 2.84
N LEU A 365 21.84 -5.96 3.82
CA LEU A 365 23.01 -5.83 4.67
C LEU A 365 22.74 -6.36 6.10
N ASP A 366 21.78 -7.28 6.22
CA ASP A 366 21.37 -7.90 7.47
C ASP A 366 21.15 -9.41 7.27
N ASP A 367 21.36 -10.18 8.32
CA ASP A 367 20.92 -11.56 8.42
C ASP A 367 19.49 -11.56 8.98
N TYR A 368 18.59 -12.26 8.28
CA TYR A 368 17.19 -12.41 8.67
C TYR A 368 16.88 -13.85 9.01
N GLU A 369 16.28 -14.06 10.15
CA GLU A 369 15.82 -15.35 10.63
C GLU A 369 14.35 -15.26 11.03
N GLN A 370 13.50 -16.12 10.50
CA GLN A 370 12.10 -16.22 10.87
C GLN A 370 11.74 -17.68 11.18
N TYR A 371 11.13 -17.89 12.31
CA TYR A 371 10.59 -19.18 12.73
C TYR A 371 9.10 -19.05 13.02
N ASN A 372 8.31 -19.90 12.41
CA ASN A 372 6.87 -19.95 12.57
C ASN A 372 6.43 -21.32 13.06
N PHE A 373 5.66 -21.34 14.13
CA PHE A 373 4.97 -22.50 14.65
C PHE A 373 3.49 -22.19 14.71
N ALA A 374 2.64 -23.04 14.13
CA ALA A 374 1.19 -22.90 14.25
C ALA A 374 0.54 -24.26 14.46
N VAL A 375 -0.40 -24.32 15.38
CA VAL A 375 -1.21 -25.49 15.65
C VAL A 375 -2.69 -25.12 15.63
N GLN A 376 -3.45 -25.87 14.89
CA GLN A 376 -4.91 -25.85 14.88
C GLN A 376 -5.41 -27.20 15.34
N ALA A 377 -6.21 -27.25 16.40
CA ALA A 377 -6.73 -28.48 16.97
C ALA A 377 -8.19 -28.32 17.42
N ASP A 378 -8.97 -29.39 17.40
CA ASP A 378 -10.28 -29.41 18.02
C ASP A 378 -10.24 -30.26 19.30
N LEU A 379 -10.16 -29.55 20.45
CA LEU A 379 -10.12 -30.23 21.77
C LEU A 379 -11.37 -31.07 22.05
N GLY A 380 -12.48 -30.81 21.38
CA GLY A 380 -13.69 -31.60 21.49
C GLY A 380 -13.49 -33.06 21.07
N ARG A 381 -12.51 -33.32 20.21
CA ARG A 381 -12.17 -34.68 19.75
C ARG A 381 -11.54 -35.58 20.82
N PHE A 382 -10.97 -34.99 21.85
CA PHE A 382 -10.44 -35.74 23.02
C PHE A 382 -11.51 -36.18 24.01
N LEU A 383 -12.75 -35.69 23.85
CA LEU A 383 -13.87 -36.06 24.71
C LEU A 383 -14.74 -37.12 24.05
N PRO A 384 -15.46 -37.95 24.83
CA PRO A 384 -16.43 -38.89 24.29
C PRO A 384 -17.45 -38.16 23.38
N GLU A 385 -17.85 -38.80 22.27
CA GLU A 385 -18.84 -38.24 21.33
C GLU A 385 -20.16 -37.80 21.99
N LYS A 386 -20.51 -38.39 23.14
CA LYS A 386 -21.67 -37.99 23.92
C LYS A 386 -21.58 -36.57 24.49
N ALA A 387 -20.40 -36.07 24.73
CA ALA A 387 -20.17 -34.70 25.23
C ALA A 387 -20.55 -33.66 24.20
N LYS A 388 -20.45 -33.98 22.87
CA LYS A 388 -20.76 -33.11 21.74
C LYS A 388 -20.18 -31.72 21.88
N LEU A 389 -19.01 -31.61 22.50
CA LEU A 389 -18.28 -30.35 22.62
C LEU A 389 -17.51 -30.10 21.33
N ARG A 390 -17.67 -28.93 20.76
CA ARG A 390 -16.84 -28.37 19.69
C ARG A 390 -15.96 -27.29 20.28
N ALA A 391 -14.66 -27.51 20.28
CA ALA A 391 -13.68 -26.62 20.90
C ALA A 391 -12.43 -26.43 20.00
N PRO A 392 -12.58 -25.78 18.82
CA PRO A 392 -11.46 -25.55 17.95
C PRO A 392 -10.57 -24.47 18.55
N ILE A 393 -9.29 -24.78 18.65
CA ILE A 393 -8.24 -23.87 19.09
C ILE A 393 -7.24 -23.64 17.95
N TYR A 394 -6.71 -22.44 17.91
CA TYR A 394 -5.58 -22.08 17.08
C TYR A 394 -4.54 -21.37 17.93
N TYR A 395 -3.30 -21.79 17.83
CA TYR A 395 -2.15 -21.12 18.43
C TYR A 395 -1.07 -20.97 17.40
N SER A 396 -0.48 -19.78 17.29
CA SER A 396 0.72 -19.57 16.49
C SER A 396 1.70 -18.66 17.20
N VAL A 397 2.98 -18.92 16.96
CA VAL A 397 4.07 -18.03 17.35
C VAL A 397 5.01 -17.87 16.18
N THR A 398 5.26 -16.61 15.83
CA THR A 398 6.26 -16.22 14.83
C THR A 398 7.33 -15.43 15.55
N LYS A 399 8.57 -15.87 15.43
CA LYS A 399 9.75 -15.15 15.92
C LYS A 399 10.59 -14.72 14.73
N GLU A 400 10.91 -13.44 14.70
CA GLU A 400 11.75 -12.82 13.68
C GLU A 400 12.95 -12.18 14.38
N LYS A 401 14.09 -12.31 13.76
CA LYS A 401 15.34 -11.74 14.20
C LYS A 401 16.07 -11.18 12.99
N THR A 402 16.38 -9.88 13.02
CA THR A 402 17.19 -9.20 12.02
C THR A 402 18.50 -8.76 12.68
N SER A 403 19.60 -9.33 12.24
CA SER A 403 20.93 -9.01 12.75
C SER A 403 21.67 -8.20 11.68
N PRO A 404 21.89 -6.89 11.88
CA PRO A 404 22.60 -6.08 10.89
C PRO A 404 24.06 -6.55 10.77
N LYS A 405 24.60 -6.50 9.56
CA LYS A 405 25.99 -6.83 9.28
C LYS A 405 26.95 -5.87 10.02
N TYR A 406 26.57 -4.61 10.10
CA TYR A 406 27.34 -3.55 10.76
C TYR A 406 26.68 -3.12 12.07
N ASN A 407 27.51 -2.68 13.02
CA ASN A 407 27.03 -2.17 14.30
C ASN A 407 26.27 -0.85 14.11
N PRO A 408 24.98 -0.71 14.55
CA PRO A 408 24.24 0.53 14.39
C PRO A 408 24.87 1.76 15.08
N LEU A 409 25.65 1.54 16.14
CA LEU A 409 26.38 2.60 16.85
C LEU A 409 27.64 3.05 16.11
N ASP A 410 28.21 2.17 15.29
CA ASP A 410 29.44 2.34 14.55
C ASP A 410 29.33 1.70 13.18
N GLN A 411 28.66 2.39 12.27
CA GLN A 411 28.04 1.84 11.05
C GLN A 411 29.03 1.28 10.01
N ASP A 412 30.32 1.42 10.18
CA ASP A 412 31.37 0.82 9.37
C ASP A 412 32.13 -0.33 10.06
N VAL A 413 31.84 -0.57 11.35
CA VAL A 413 32.37 -1.70 12.11
C VAL A 413 31.40 -2.88 11.99
N LEU A 414 31.88 -4.07 11.68
CA LEU A 414 31.05 -5.28 11.66
C LEU A 414 30.48 -5.55 13.07
N LEU A 415 29.19 -5.89 13.15
CA LEU A 415 28.55 -6.18 14.44
C LEU A 415 29.24 -7.35 15.15
N LYS A 416 29.67 -8.38 14.38
CA LYS A 416 30.41 -9.50 14.94
C LYS A 416 31.69 -9.04 15.63
N ASP A 417 32.49 -8.20 14.98
CA ASP A 417 33.73 -7.67 15.54
C ASP A 417 33.46 -6.82 16.79
N ALA A 418 32.38 -6.00 16.76
CA ALA A 418 31.99 -5.20 17.92
C ALA A 418 31.59 -6.07 19.13
N LEU A 419 30.93 -7.20 18.89
CA LEU A 419 30.57 -8.18 19.93
C LEU A 419 31.79 -8.99 20.45
N ASP A 420 32.76 -9.28 19.57
CA ASP A 420 33.97 -10.01 19.93
C ASP A 420 34.95 -9.10 20.69
N ASP A 421 34.93 -7.79 20.47
CA ASP A 421 35.76 -6.80 21.15
C ASP A 421 35.21 -6.33 22.53
N CYS A 422 34.05 -6.86 22.99
CA CYS A 422 33.46 -6.51 24.29
C CYS A 422 34.34 -6.94 25.48
N ALA A 423 34.43 -6.09 26.49
CA ALA A 423 35.20 -6.36 27.68
C ALA A 423 34.58 -7.43 28.59
N ASN A 424 33.26 -7.57 28.57
CA ASN A 424 32.52 -8.51 29.39
C ASN A 424 31.15 -8.88 28.75
N ASP A 425 30.51 -9.94 29.26
CA ASP A 425 29.24 -10.43 28.77
C ASP A 425 28.09 -9.41 28.90
N HIS A 426 28.10 -8.56 29.88
CA HIS A 426 27.07 -7.51 30.08
C HIS A 426 27.13 -6.47 28.96
N GLU A 427 28.32 -6.02 28.54
CA GLU A 427 28.51 -5.11 27.43
C GLU A 427 28.05 -5.78 26.11
N ARG A 428 28.41 -7.05 25.93
CA ARG A 428 27.99 -7.84 24.77
C ARG A 428 26.47 -7.99 24.67
N ASP A 429 25.81 -8.30 25.80
CA ASP A 429 24.36 -8.41 25.86
C ASP A 429 23.68 -7.05 25.59
N SER A 430 24.25 -5.97 26.10
CA SER A 430 23.76 -4.61 25.89
C SER A 430 23.82 -4.22 24.41
N ILE A 431 24.99 -4.43 23.75
CA ILE A 431 25.15 -4.15 22.32
C ILE A 431 24.24 -5.05 21.49
N SER A 432 24.14 -6.33 21.83
CA SER A 432 23.26 -7.27 21.15
C SER A 432 21.76 -6.91 21.32
N ALA A 433 21.34 -6.46 22.50
CA ALA A 433 19.99 -6.02 22.76
C ALA A 433 19.65 -4.71 22.03
N PHE A 434 20.64 -3.87 21.80
CA PHE A 434 20.50 -2.64 21.04
C PHE A 434 20.48 -2.91 19.51
N ALA A 435 21.47 -3.67 19.01
CA ALA A 435 21.74 -3.78 17.59
C ALA A 435 20.80 -4.74 16.85
N ILE A 436 20.35 -5.81 17.52
CA ILE A 436 19.57 -6.89 16.89
C ILE A 436 18.08 -6.59 17.06
N GLU A 437 17.40 -6.41 15.94
CA GLU A 437 15.94 -6.32 15.92
C GLU A 437 15.33 -7.71 16.18
N ARG A 438 14.40 -7.75 17.10
CA ARG A 438 13.63 -8.97 17.41
C ARG A 438 12.15 -8.63 17.42
N SER A 439 11.36 -9.43 16.73
CA SER A 439 9.90 -9.37 16.74
C SER A 439 9.36 -10.74 17.12
N THR A 440 8.42 -10.74 18.04
CA THR A 440 7.70 -11.96 18.42
C THR A 440 6.21 -11.69 18.37
N ILE A 441 5.49 -12.42 17.53
CA ILE A 441 4.05 -12.35 17.39
C ILE A 441 3.47 -13.67 17.88
N GLN A 442 2.57 -13.61 18.85
CA GLN A 442 1.85 -14.76 19.39
C GLN A 442 0.36 -14.54 19.18
N ASN A 443 -0.29 -15.51 18.57
CA ASN A 443 -1.73 -15.53 18.39
C ASN A 443 -2.32 -16.77 19.07
N PHE A 444 -3.38 -16.56 19.79
CA PHE A 444 -4.20 -17.65 20.30
C PHE A 444 -5.66 -17.34 20.02
N SER A 445 -6.40 -18.31 19.55
CA SER A 445 -7.83 -18.18 19.40
C SER A 445 -8.58 -19.46 19.68
N VAL A 446 -9.74 -19.30 20.28
CA VAL A 446 -10.78 -20.29 20.40
C VAL A 446 -11.99 -19.74 19.68
N SER A 447 -12.42 -20.37 18.61
CA SER A 447 -13.55 -19.88 17.81
C SER A 447 -14.68 -20.90 17.76
N GLY A 448 -15.88 -20.47 18.19
CA GLY A 448 -17.05 -21.31 18.12
C GLY A 448 -17.06 -22.44 19.14
N LEU A 449 -16.52 -22.16 20.35
CA LEU A 449 -16.67 -23.09 21.49
C LEU A 449 -18.14 -23.22 21.86
N LYS A 450 -18.70 -24.38 21.65
CA LYS A 450 -20.13 -24.68 21.89
C LYS A 450 -20.39 -26.14 22.12
N PHE A 451 -21.51 -26.42 22.77
CA PHE A 451 -22.08 -27.78 22.82
C PHE A 451 -23.03 -27.98 21.61
N ASP A 452 -22.72 -28.93 20.77
CA ASP A 452 -23.52 -29.23 19.55
C ASP A 452 -24.60 -30.25 19.84
N VAL A 453 -25.44 -30.00 20.86
CA VAL A 453 -26.55 -30.84 21.30
C VAL A 453 -27.80 -30.44 20.53
N LYS A 454 -28.34 -31.31 19.72
CA LYS A 454 -29.64 -31.10 19.07
C LYS A 454 -30.76 -31.50 20.00
N SER A 455 -31.43 -30.52 20.62
CA SER A 455 -32.65 -30.75 21.39
C SER A 455 -33.87 -30.88 20.48
N LYS A 456 -34.78 -31.82 20.78
CA LYS A 456 -36.07 -31.93 20.07
C LYS A 456 -36.95 -30.68 20.31
N ASN A 457 -36.88 -30.12 21.51
CA ASN A 457 -37.57 -28.90 21.91
C ASN A 457 -36.50 -27.93 22.44
N PRO A 458 -35.98 -27.00 21.63
CA PRO A 458 -35.00 -26.05 22.09
C PRO A 458 -35.53 -25.17 23.22
N MET A 459 -34.78 -25.12 24.33
CA MET A 459 -35.11 -24.26 25.48
C MET A 459 -34.16 -23.07 25.55
N PRO A 460 -34.57 -21.92 26.13
CA PRO A 460 -33.74 -20.73 26.21
C PRO A 460 -32.40 -20.98 26.92
N TRP A 461 -32.35 -21.88 27.88
CA TRP A 461 -31.16 -22.21 28.69
C TRP A 461 -30.31 -23.36 28.13
N ASP A 462 -30.63 -23.85 26.93
CA ASP A 462 -29.85 -24.94 26.34
C ASP A 462 -28.40 -24.47 26.08
N PRO A 463 -27.37 -25.25 26.46
CA PRO A 463 -25.95 -24.89 26.22
C PRO A 463 -25.63 -24.71 24.74
N ALA A 464 -26.38 -25.36 23.85
CA ALA A 464 -26.24 -25.21 22.41
C ALA A 464 -26.53 -23.78 21.88
N ASN A 465 -27.28 -22.98 22.65
CA ASN A 465 -27.58 -21.60 22.30
C ASN A 465 -26.40 -20.66 22.52
N PHE A 466 -25.40 -21.09 23.28
CA PHE A 466 -24.24 -20.28 23.62
C PHE A 466 -23.03 -20.66 22.77
N THR A 467 -22.35 -19.65 22.26
CA THR A 467 -21.09 -19.79 21.53
C THR A 467 -20.09 -18.81 22.10
N LEU A 468 -18.95 -19.31 22.56
CA LEU A 468 -17.87 -18.51 23.10
C LEU A 468 -16.75 -18.41 22.05
N ASN A 469 -16.26 -17.20 21.84
CA ASN A 469 -15.03 -16.96 21.07
C ASN A 469 -14.08 -16.13 21.93
N PHE A 470 -12.82 -16.46 21.85
CA PHE A 470 -11.77 -15.72 22.51
C PHE A 470 -10.54 -15.69 21.62
N SER A 471 -9.92 -14.55 21.49
CA SER A 471 -8.63 -14.44 20.81
C SER A 471 -7.75 -13.41 21.50
N PHE A 472 -6.46 -13.65 21.48
CA PHE A 472 -5.49 -12.62 21.77
C PHE A 472 -4.35 -12.66 20.76
N THR A 473 -3.84 -11.50 20.45
CA THR A 473 -2.59 -11.28 19.69
C THR A 473 -1.65 -10.49 20.59
N LYS A 474 -0.47 -11.01 20.79
CA LYS A 474 0.59 -10.33 21.51
C LYS A 474 1.76 -10.16 20.56
N GLN A 475 2.17 -8.92 20.34
CA GLN A 475 3.37 -8.56 19.59
C GLN A 475 4.36 -7.87 20.53
N SER A 476 5.61 -8.30 20.48
CA SER A 476 6.71 -7.64 21.17
C SER A 476 7.83 -7.42 20.16
N LYS A 477 8.29 -6.18 20.06
CA LYS A 477 9.35 -5.77 19.15
C LYS A 477 10.37 -4.94 19.89
N ASN A 478 11.64 -5.08 19.50
CA ASN A 478 12.73 -4.14 19.85
C ASN A 478 13.61 -3.93 18.62
N ASP A 479 14.16 -2.74 18.49
CA ASP A 479 15.08 -2.35 17.43
C ASP A 479 16.06 -1.27 17.95
N PRO A 480 17.02 -0.80 17.15
CA PRO A 480 18.00 0.21 17.61
C PRO A 480 17.40 1.51 18.11
N THR A 481 16.24 1.93 17.59
CA THR A 481 15.55 3.16 17.96
C THR A 481 14.52 2.96 19.07
N THR A 482 14.06 1.72 19.23
CA THR A 482 13.00 1.33 20.18
C THR A 482 13.52 0.31 21.18
N GLU A 483 13.50 0.65 22.46
CA GLU A 483 13.93 -0.27 23.52
C GLU A 483 12.98 -1.45 23.64
N TYR A 484 11.69 -1.17 23.67
CA TYR A 484 10.63 -2.16 23.52
C TYR A 484 9.35 -1.52 23.00
N GLU A 485 8.62 -2.31 22.25
CA GLU A 485 7.28 -2.02 21.79
C GLU A 485 6.42 -3.25 22.02
N ASN A 486 5.35 -3.11 22.80
CA ASN A 486 4.44 -4.19 23.12
C ASN A 486 3.03 -3.81 22.66
N THR A 487 2.46 -4.60 21.78
CA THR A 487 1.06 -4.49 21.37
C THR A 487 0.31 -5.74 21.82
N ASN A 488 -0.78 -5.54 22.55
CA ASN A 488 -1.62 -6.64 23.00
C ASN A 488 -3.07 -6.37 22.62
N ASP A 489 -3.63 -7.24 21.79
CA ASP A 489 -5.03 -7.23 21.37
C ASP A 489 -5.75 -8.42 21.97
N TYR A 490 -6.79 -8.14 22.74
CA TYR A 490 -7.67 -9.16 23.30
C TYR A 490 -9.08 -8.97 22.77
N ARG A 491 -9.71 -10.04 22.35
CA ARG A 491 -11.10 -10.05 21.94
C ARG A 491 -11.81 -11.27 22.54
N GLY A 492 -12.83 -11.01 23.34
CA GLY A 492 -13.72 -12.03 23.86
C GLY A 492 -15.14 -11.77 23.39
N SER A 493 -15.87 -12.78 22.93
CA SER A 493 -17.29 -12.64 22.60
C SER A 493 -18.09 -13.83 23.06
N LEU A 494 -19.27 -13.56 23.62
CA LEU A 494 -20.27 -14.55 23.95
C LEU A 494 -21.51 -14.28 23.08
N ALA A 495 -21.82 -15.19 22.19
CA ALA A 495 -23.02 -15.17 21.38
C ALA A 495 -24.06 -16.12 21.96
N TYR A 496 -25.26 -15.62 22.14
CA TYR A 496 -26.45 -16.37 22.47
C TYR A 496 -27.41 -16.29 21.31
N SER A 497 -27.96 -17.41 20.86
CA SER A 497 -28.96 -17.45 19.80
C SER A 497 -30.00 -18.49 20.10
N TYR A 498 -31.22 -18.06 20.30
CA TYR A 498 -32.35 -18.91 20.59
C TYR A 498 -33.44 -18.78 19.51
N SER A 499 -33.83 -19.92 18.94
CA SER A 499 -34.90 -19.99 17.95
C SER A 499 -35.98 -20.95 18.49
N PRO A 500 -37.04 -20.42 19.13
CA PRO A 500 -38.08 -21.23 19.70
C PRO A 500 -38.84 -22.02 18.63
N PHE A 501 -39.00 -23.31 18.88
CA PHE A 501 -39.84 -24.15 18.04
C PHE A 501 -41.29 -24.10 18.49
N ILE A 502 -42.08 -23.15 17.93
CA ILE A 502 -43.47 -22.92 18.31
C ILE A 502 -44.37 -23.16 17.13
N LYS A 503 -45.42 -23.93 17.38
CA LYS A 503 -46.48 -24.11 16.38
C LYS A 503 -47.27 -22.81 16.30
N PRO A 504 -47.35 -22.17 15.12
CA PRO A 504 -48.12 -20.94 15.00
C PRO A 504 -49.63 -21.16 15.28
N PHE A 505 -50.23 -20.20 15.91
CA PHE A 505 -51.66 -20.22 16.17
C PHE A 505 -52.42 -19.98 14.86
N LYS A 506 -53.30 -20.89 14.47
CA LYS A 506 -54.12 -20.86 13.26
C LYS A 506 -55.59 -20.76 13.57
N PRO A 507 -56.13 -19.56 13.84
CA PRO A 507 -57.54 -19.41 14.24
C PRO A 507 -58.52 -19.95 13.21
N PHE A 508 -58.18 -19.83 11.94
CA PHE A 508 -59.04 -20.27 10.83
C PHE A 508 -58.64 -21.63 10.22
N GLY A 509 -57.83 -22.41 10.91
CA GLY A 509 -57.29 -23.69 10.38
C GLY A 509 -58.34 -24.72 9.99
N LYS A 510 -59.56 -24.66 10.57
CA LYS A 510 -60.70 -25.55 10.31
C LYS A 510 -61.61 -25.12 9.18
N VAL A 511 -61.37 -23.98 8.50
CA VAL A 511 -62.19 -23.50 7.40
C VAL A 511 -62.16 -24.51 6.22
N LYS A 512 -63.39 -24.99 5.85
CA LYS A 512 -63.59 -25.89 4.74
C LYS A 512 -63.76 -25.12 3.44
N GLY A 513 -63.14 -25.57 2.35
CA GLY A 513 -63.28 -24.99 1.00
C GLY A 513 -62.00 -25.22 0.17
N LYS A 514 -62.19 -25.39 -1.15
CA LYS A 514 -61.11 -25.62 -2.12
C LYS A 514 -60.66 -24.34 -2.85
N GLY A 515 -61.35 -23.21 -2.67
CA GLY A 515 -61.07 -21.94 -3.32
C GLY A 515 -59.87 -21.20 -2.73
N LYS A 516 -59.27 -20.26 -3.49
CA LYS A 516 -58.11 -19.47 -3.08
C LYS A 516 -58.38 -18.70 -1.78
N ASN A 517 -59.54 -18.09 -1.59
CA ASN A 517 -59.94 -17.34 -0.42
C ASN A 517 -60.05 -18.23 0.83
N ALA A 518 -60.60 -19.43 0.71
CA ALA A 518 -60.65 -20.39 1.83
C ALA A 518 -59.27 -20.91 2.20
N ARG A 519 -58.38 -21.08 1.21
CA ARG A 519 -56.98 -21.42 1.42
C ARG A 519 -56.23 -20.31 2.12
N PHE A 520 -56.45 -19.05 1.73
CA PHE A 520 -55.84 -17.88 2.38
C PHE A 520 -56.21 -17.80 3.87
N LEU A 521 -57.50 -17.93 4.22
CA LEU A 521 -57.93 -17.92 5.62
C LEU A 521 -57.30 -19.06 6.40
N ARG A 522 -57.29 -20.27 5.84
CA ARG A 522 -56.75 -21.46 6.49
C ARG A 522 -55.23 -21.37 6.72
N GLU A 523 -54.53 -20.70 5.82
CA GLU A 523 -53.09 -20.50 5.90
C GLU A 523 -52.68 -19.29 6.78
N TRP A 524 -53.62 -18.47 7.21
CA TRP A 524 -53.37 -17.36 8.12
C TRP A 524 -52.93 -17.90 9.48
N GLU A 525 -51.77 -17.41 9.95
CA GLU A 525 -51.16 -17.83 11.20
C GLU A 525 -50.58 -16.67 11.93
N LEU A 526 -50.63 -16.74 13.26
CA LEU A 526 -50.04 -15.79 14.19
C LEU A 526 -48.98 -16.46 14.99
N GLN A 527 -47.75 -15.90 14.95
CA GLN A 527 -46.66 -16.28 15.84
C GLN A 527 -46.59 -15.33 17.02
N TRP A 528 -46.74 -15.82 18.23
CA TRP A 528 -46.78 -14.99 19.44
C TRP A 528 -45.41 -14.80 20.10
N LEU A 529 -44.37 -15.54 19.67
CA LEU A 529 -42.98 -15.34 20.08
C LEU A 529 -42.08 -15.05 18.89
N PRO A 530 -40.98 -14.32 19.08
CA PRO A 530 -39.98 -14.09 18.05
C PRO A 530 -39.44 -15.40 17.49
N ASN A 531 -39.11 -15.39 16.18
CA ASN A 531 -38.49 -16.53 15.50
C ASN A 531 -37.07 -16.75 15.92
N ASN A 532 -36.36 -15.65 16.21
CA ASN A 532 -34.98 -15.66 16.67
C ASN A 532 -34.75 -14.52 17.66
N ILE A 533 -34.10 -14.87 18.76
CA ILE A 533 -33.59 -13.93 19.76
C ILE A 533 -32.09 -14.14 19.81
N SER A 534 -31.30 -13.16 19.49
CA SER A 534 -29.85 -13.27 19.57
C SER A 534 -29.29 -12.12 20.38
N PHE A 535 -28.34 -12.47 21.23
CA PHE A 535 -27.56 -11.52 22.00
C PHE A 535 -26.08 -11.83 21.77
N LEU A 536 -25.32 -10.81 21.34
CA LEU A 536 -23.88 -10.88 21.18
C LEU A 536 -23.23 -9.85 22.08
N THR A 537 -22.35 -10.28 22.94
CA THR A 537 -21.50 -9.39 23.72
C THR A 537 -20.05 -9.61 23.33
N THR A 538 -19.37 -8.53 22.99
CA THR A 538 -17.96 -8.55 22.54
C THR A 538 -17.16 -7.55 23.36
N MET A 539 -16.08 -8.00 23.95
CA MET A 539 -15.08 -7.15 24.58
C MET A 539 -13.83 -7.12 23.71
N THR A 540 -13.34 -5.95 23.40
CA THR A 540 -12.08 -5.71 22.67
C THR A 540 -11.20 -4.82 23.51
N ARG A 541 -10.01 -5.27 23.83
CA ARG A 541 -9.02 -4.49 24.55
C ARG A 541 -7.76 -4.39 23.72
N TYR A 542 -7.39 -3.17 23.35
CA TYR A 542 -6.12 -2.81 22.76
C TYR A 542 -5.23 -2.18 23.83
N TYR A 543 -4.01 -2.66 23.93
CA TYR A 543 -2.97 -2.11 24.79
C TYR A 543 -1.68 -1.97 24.00
N TYR A 544 -1.18 -0.77 23.91
CA TYR A 544 0.07 -0.42 23.26
C TYR A 544 0.98 0.28 24.26
N GLU A 545 2.23 -0.14 24.29
CA GLU A 545 3.27 0.42 25.14
C GLU A 545 4.57 0.47 24.36
N GLN A 546 5.21 1.62 24.28
CA GLN A 546 6.47 1.82 23.58
C GLN A 546 7.40 2.68 24.42
N GLN A 547 8.66 2.31 24.46
CA GLN A 547 9.76 3.12 24.94
C GLN A 547 10.78 3.29 23.84
N THR A 548 10.96 4.53 23.36
CA THR A 548 11.98 4.89 22.39
C THR A 548 13.29 5.20 23.09
N ARG A 549 14.40 4.98 22.41
CA ARG A 549 15.75 5.34 22.88
C ARG A 549 16.06 6.78 22.51
N SER A 550 16.85 7.46 23.33
CA SER A 550 17.40 8.77 23.00
C SER A 550 18.63 8.59 22.10
N GLU A 551 18.63 9.24 20.95
CA GLU A 551 19.80 9.27 20.06
C GLU A 551 20.92 10.18 20.60
N ALA A 552 20.57 11.20 21.38
CA ALA A 552 21.51 12.20 21.89
C ALA A 552 22.27 11.74 23.14
N ASP A 553 21.63 10.96 23.98
CA ASP A 553 22.22 10.46 25.24
C ASP A 553 21.62 9.08 25.58
N VAL A 554 22.47 8.07 25.56
CA VAL A 554 22.09 6.68 25.89
C VAL A 554 21.66 6.52 27.36
N MET A 555 22.09 7.44 28.24
CA MET A 555 21.73 7.43 29.68
C MET A 555 20.34 8.06 29.93
N PHE A 556 19.79 8.81 28.98
CA PHE A 556 18.51 9.48 29.15
C PHE A 556 17.36 8.60 28.62
N GLN A 557 16.52 8.15 29.53
CA GLN A 557 15.31 7.40 29.16
C GLN A 557 14.15 8.34 28.83
N LEU A 558 13.64 8.23 27.61
CA LEU A 558 12.43 8.92 27.21
C LEU A 558 11.20 8.34 27.93
N PRO A 559 10.16 9.14 28.19
CA PRO A 559 8.95 8.63 28.84
C PRO A 559 8.25 7.57 27.99
N VAL A 560 7.68 6.58 28.67
CA VAL A 560 6.93 5.49 28.04
C VAL A 560 5.64 6.02 27.42
N SER A 561 5.46 5.80 26.14
CA SER A 561 4.21 6.08 25.42
C SER A 561 3.24 4.93 25.60
N VAL A 562 2.01 5.22 26.04
CA VAL A 562 0.97 4.20 26.26
C VAL A 562 -0.34 4.61 25.61
N SER A 563 -0.91 3.70 24.85
CA SER A 563 -2.27 3.83 24.30
C SER A 563 -3.12 2.66 24.75
N LYS A 564 -4.32 2.95 25.25
CA LYS A 564 -5.24 1.94 25.75
C LYS A 564 -6.64 2.22 25.21
N ASN A 565 -7.30 1.18 24.81
CA ASN A 565 -8.71 1.26 24.45
C ASN A 565 -9.40 -0.06 24.79
N TRP A 566 -10.39 -0.01 25.66
CA TRP A 566 -11.15 -1.17 26.01
C TRP A 566 -12.63 -0.89 25.78
N LEU A 567 -13.18 -1.55 24.78
CA LEU A 567 -14.58 -1.42 24.37
C LEU A 567 -15.36 -2.68 24.75
N TRP A 568 -16.59 -2.47 25.13
CA TRP A 568 -17.57 -3.50 25.38
C TRP A 568 -18.83 -3.27 24.56
N ASP A 569 -18.95 -4.02 23.47
CA ASP A 569 -20.10 -3.98 22.58
C ASP A 569 -21.15 -5.01 23.01
N ARG A 570 -22.40 -4.60 23.04
CA ARG A 570 -23.54 -5.42 23.38
C ARG A 570 -24.60 -5.24 22.32
N GLN A 571 -24.85 -6.28 21.56
CA GLN A 571 -25.82 -6.31 20.48
C GLN A 571 -26.97 -7.24 20.82
N LEU A 572 -28.19 -6.73 20.78
CA LEU A 572 -29.42 -7.50 20.84
C LEU A 572 -30.08 -7.48 19.46
N SER A 573 -30.51 -8.62 18.97
CA SER A 573 -31.30 -8.72 17.73
C SER A 573 -32.49 -9.64 17.93
N LEU A 574 -33.66 -9.18 17.48
CA LEU A 574 -34.91 -9.87 17.52
C LEU A 574 -35.49 -9.93 16.10
N THR A 575 -35.86 -11.12 15.66
CA THR A 575 -36.59 -11.28 14.39
C THR A 575 -37.92 -11.97 14.68
N TRP A 576 -39.00 -11.33 14.25
CA TRP A 576 -40.34 -11.82 14.55
C TRP A 576 -41.23 -11.80 13.32
N ASN A 577 -41.55 -12.96 12.83
CA ASN A 577 -42.53 -13.16 11.76
C ASN A 577 -43.93 -13.24 12.41
N LEU A 578 -44.49 -12.12 12.83
CA LEU A 578 -45.76 -12.06 13.52
C LEU A 578 -46.89 -12.77 12.75
N THR A 579 -46.87 -12.61 11.43
CA THR A 579 -47.67 -13.37 10.48
C THR A 579 -46.83 -13.78 9.28
N LYS A 580 -47.35 -14.61 8.39
CA LYS A 580 -46.64 -14.88 7.09
C LYS A 580 -46.40 -13.65 6.25
N SER A 581 -47.13 -12.59 6.48
CA SER A 581 -47.05 -11.35 5.71
C SER A 581 -46.39 -10.21 6.45
N LEU A 582 -46.28 -10.26 7.78
CA LEU A 582 -45.71 -9.21 8.62
C LEU A 582 -44.49 -9.75 9.35
N GLN A 583 -43.36 -9.16 9.01
CA GLN A 583 -42.08 -9.40 9.65
C GLN A 583 -41.62 -8.14 10.37
N LEU A 584 -41.23 -8.30 11.65
CA LEU A 584 -40.64 -7.26 12.47
C LEU A 584 -39.20 -7.67 12.80
N SER A 585 -38.29 -6.75 12.74
CA SER A 585 -36.93 -6.94 13.23
C SER A 585 -36.50 -5.74 14.05
N PHE A 586 -35.83 -6.01 15.13
CA PHE A 586 -35.24 -5.03 16.03
C PHE A 586 -33.79 -5.41 16.26
N SER A 587 -32.89 -4.47 16.14
CA SER A 587 -31.51 -4.63 16.54
C SER A 587 -31.03 -3.38 17.28
N SER A 588 -30.31 -3.58 18.36
CA SER A 588 -29.64 -2.52 19.08
C SER A 588 -28.20 -2.92 19.37
N ASN A 589 -27.30 -1.96 19.28
CA ASN A 589 -25.89 -2.09 19.62
C ASN A 589 -25.49 -0.97 20.56
N THR A 590 -25.01 -1.33 21.74
CA THR A 590 -24.44 -0.40 22.73
C THR A 590 -22.95 -0.63 22.79
N SER A 591 -22.16 0.36 22.45
CA SER A 591 -20.71 0.37 22.69
C SER A 591 -20.42 1.14 23.97
N ALA A 592 -19.76 0.53 24.93
CA ALA A 592 -19.34 1.12 26.18
C ALA A 592 -17.83 1.03 26.32
N ARG A 593 -17.23 2.02 26.95
CA ARG A 593 -15.80 2.04 27.27
C ARG A 593 -15.61 1.55 28.70
N ILE A 594 -14.68 0.62 28.86
CA ILE A 594 -14.18 0.24 30.19
C ILE A 594 -13.07 1.21 30.56
N GLU A 595 -13.25 1.91 31.66
CA GLU A 595 -12.25 2.91 32.10
C GLU A 595 -11.02 2.20 32.69
N GLU A 596 -9.85 2.68 32.28
CA GLU A 596 -8.54 2.22 32.76
C GLU A 596 -7.75 3.42 33.34
N THR A 597 -6.91 3.18 34.34
CA THR A 597 -6.02 4.21 34.90
C THR A 597 -5.02 4.69 33.85
N VAL A 598 -4.57 5.94 33.95
CA VAL A 598 -3.61 6.54 33.00
C VAL A 598 -2.20 5.94 33.18
N GLY A 599 -1.47 5.77 32.09
CA GLY A 599 -0.07 5.32 32.07
C GLY A 599 0.11 3.81 32.00
N ALA A 600 1.34 3.36 32.06
CA ALA A 600 1.72 1.94 31.93
C ALA A 600 1.22 1.12 33.13
N VAL A 601 0.78 -0.11 32.81
CA VAL A 601 0.31 -1.05 33.80
C VAL A 601 1.24 -2.24 33.84
N ASN A 602 2.25 -2.18 34.70
CA ASN A 602 3.22 -3.25 34.89
C ASN A 602 3.25 -3.68 36.37
N LYS A 603 2.78 -4.93 36.62
CA LYS A 603 2.71 -5.48 37.97
C LYS A 603 4.06 -5.56 38.68
N LYS A 604 5.16 -5.78 37.94
CA LYS A 604 6.49 -5.92 38.50
C LYS A 604 7.10 -4.57 38.83
N LEU A 605 6.95 -3.58 37.94
CA LEU A 605 7.55 -2.26 38.09
C LEU A 605 6.70 -1.32 38.99
N PHE A 606 5.37 -1.42 38.91
CA PHE A 606 4.42 -0.53 39.57
C PHE A 606 3.28 -1.29 40.25
N PRO A 607 3.50 -2.05 41.33
CA PRO A 607 2.50 -2.90 41.96
C PRO A 607 1.27 -2.13 42.46
N ASP A 608 1.45 -0.89 42.96
CA ASP A 608 0.35 -0.05 43.46
C ASP A 608 -0.53 0.44 42.30
N LYS A 609 0.05 0.94 41.22
CA LYS A 609 -0.68 1.32 40.00
C LYS A 609 -1.44 0.14 39.39
N TYR A 610 -0.88 -1.07 39.49
CA TYR A 610 -1.57 -2.28 39.02
C TYR A 610 -2.80 -2.60 39.87
N ARG A 611 -2.76 -2.34 41.18
CA ARG A 611 -3.89 -2.54 42.09
C ARG A 611 -5.00 -1.55 41.78
N ASP A 612 -4.67 -0.26 41.68
CA ASP A 612 -5.62 0.79 41.34
C ASP A 612 -6.28 0.55 39.97
N TRP A 613 -5.48 0.11 38.99
CA TRP A 613 -5.98 -0.28 37.67
C TRP A 613 -7.00 -1.44 37.77
N LYS A 614 -6.70 -2.47 38.56
CA LYS A 614 -7.60 -3.61 38.76
C LYS A 614 -8.93 -3.19 39.39
N ASP A 615 -8.87 -2.32 40.40
CA ASP A 615 -10.05 -1.81 41.10
C ASP A 615 -10.92 -0.92 40.17
N THR A 616 -10.28 -0.05 39.42
CA THR A 616 -10.96 0.80 38.41
C THR A 616 -11.69 -0.05 37.38
N ILE A 617 -11.04 -1.07 36.84
CA ILE A 617 -11.67 -1.98 35.87
C ILE A 617 -12.84 -2.71 36.48
N TRP A 618 -12.67 -3.22 37.72
CA TRP A 618 -13.74 -3.99 38.39
C TRP A 618 -14.97 -3.13 38.64
N GLN A 619 -14.79 -1.88 39.01
CA GLN A 619 -15.86 -0.89 39.16
C GLN A 619 -16.53 -0.62 37.81
N SER A 620 -15.74 -0.38 36.74
CA SER A 620 -16.25 -0.13 35.41
C SER A 620 -17.02 -1.33 34.81
N LEU A 621 -16.55 -2.56 35.09
CA LEU A 621 -17.29 -3.76 34.67
C LEU A 621 -18.62 -3.91 35.42
N LYS A 622 -18.66 -3.62 36.72
CA LYS A 622 -19.91 -3.65 37.53
C LYS A 622 -20.94 -2.64 37.05
N SER A 623 -20.50 -1.45 36.60
CA SER A 623 -21.36 -0.42 36.03
C SER A 623 -21.68 -0.64 34.54
N MET A 624 -21.27 -1.79 33.96
CA MET A 624 -21.42 -2.11 32.55
C MET A 624 -20.69 -1.16 31.60
N GLY A 625 -19.63 -0.50 32.08
CA GLY A 625 -18.83 0.49 31.35
C GLY A 625 -19.53 1.82 31.16
N THR A 626 -18.76 2.81 30.68
CA THR A 626 -19.27 4.13 30.32
C THR A 626 -19.79 4.05 28.89
N PRO A 627 -21.12 4.27 28.65
CA PRO A 627 -21.66 4.26 27.30
C PRO A 627 -20.94 5.28 26.39
N TRP A 628 -20.57 4.85 25.20
CA TRP A 628 -19.88 5.66 24.20
C TRP A 628 -20.75 5.96 23.00
N SER A 629 -21.40 4.94 22.46
CA SER A 629 -22.38 5.07 21.40
C SER A 629 -23.49 4.03 21.51
N TYR A 630 -24.62 4.38 20.98
CA TYR A 630 -25.78 3.50 20.87
C TYR A 630 -26.39 3.64 19.47
N ASN A 631 -26.68 2.52 18.85
CA ASN A 631 -27.36 2.45 17.57
C ASN A 631 -28.51 1.46 17.65
N GLN A 632 -29.67 1.84 17.19
CA GLN A 632 -30.86 1.00 17.12
C GLN A 632 -31.43 1.04 15.71
N THR A 633 -31.89 -0.10 15.23
CA THR A 633 -32.63 -0.22 13.97
C THR A 633 -33.87 -1.06 14.21
N PHE A 634 -35.01 -0.51 13.85
CA PHE A 634 -36.27 -1.22 13.81
C PHE A 634 -36.80 -1.28 12.38
N THR A 635 -37.14 -2.47 11.92
CA THR A 635 -37.72 -2.66 10.59
C THR A 635 -39.01 -3.47 10.69
N GLY A 636 -40.08 -2.90 10.13
CA GLY A 636 -41.33 -3.60 9.91
C GLY A 636 -41.58 -3.77 8.41
N SER A 637 -41.81 -4.97 7.95
CA SER A 637 -42.13 -5.25 6.53
C SER A 637 -43.43 -6.02 6.45
N TYR A 638 -44.40 -5.44 5.75
CA TYR A 638 -45.70 -6.06 5.50
C TYR A 638 -45.88 -6.31 4.00
N LYS A 639 -45.92 -7.58 3.63
CA LYS A 639 -46.22 -8.01 2.26
C LYS A 639 -47.70 -8.32 2.14
N ALA A 640 -48.45 -7.41 1.50
CA ALA A 640 -49.90 -7.58 1.31
C ALA A 640 -50.19 -8.87 0.53
N PRO A 641 -51.04 -9.76 1.07
CA PRO A 641 -51.28 -11.09 0.49
C PRO A 641 -52.22 -11.08 -0.69
N PHE A 642 -52.18 -10.06 -1.54
CA PHE A 642 -53.07 -9.90 -2.69
C PHE A 642 -53.04 -11.11 -3.63
N SER A 643 -51.89 -11.74 -3.81
CA SER A 643 -51.73 -12.95 -4.65
C SER A 643 -52.53 -14.17 -4.19
N LYS A 644 -52.98 -14.16 -2.94
CA LYS A 644 -53.83 -15.25 -2.35
C LYS A 644 -55.33 -14.98 -2.46
N ILE A 645 -55.69 -13.73 -2.78
CA ILE A 645 -57.08 -13.32 -2.99
C ILE A 645 -57.41 -13.45 -4.48
N ALA A 646 -58.44 -14.26 -4.83
CA ALA A 646 -58.67 -14.68 -6.22
C ALA A 646 -58.87 -13.50 -7.22
N PHE A 647 -59.46 -12.39 -6.78
CA PHE A 647 -59.69 -11.25 -7.68
C PHE A 647 -58.58 -10.19 -7.63
N LEU A 648 -57.67 -10.22 -6.63
CA LEU A 648 -56.56 -9.25 -6.42
C LEU A 648 -55.18 -9.82 -6.79
N ASP A 649 -55.06 -11.02 -7.29
CA ASP A 649 -53.80 -11.72 -7.54
C ASP A 649 -52.88 -11.07 -8.61
N PHE A 650 -53.43 -10.08 -9.34
CA PHE A 650 -52.68 -9.22 -10.25
C PHE A 650 -51.99 -8.02 -9.55
N LEU A 651 -52.28 -7.82 -8.29
CA LEU A 651 -51.65 -6.78 -7.44
C LEU A 651 -50.56 -7.41 -6.58
N THR A 652 -49.47 -6.70 -6.41
CA THR A 652 -48.50 -6.95 -5.35
C THR A 652 -48.27 -5.67 -4.63
N GLY A 653 -48.16 -5.73 -3.31
CA GLY A 653 -47.92 -4.58 -2.45
C GLY A 653 -47.02 -4.97 -1.31
N ASN A 654 -46.08 -4.12 -1.01
CA ASN A 654 -45.20 -4.23 0.13
C ASN A 654 -45.14 -2.85 0.82
N VAL A 655 -45.28 -2.85 2.13
CA VAL A 655 -45.08 -1.67 2.94
C VAL A 655 -43.97 -1.98 3.93
N SER A 656 -42.95 -1.16 3.93
CA SER A 656 -41.84 -1.29 4.88
C SER A 656 -41.68 0.00 5.67
N TYR A 657 -41.43 -0.14 6.94
CA TYR A 657 -41.08 0.90 7.87
C TYR A 657 -39.67 0.61 8.38
N ASN A 658 -38.77 1.55 8.27
CA ASN A 658 -37.43 1.47 8.82
C ASN A 658 -37.18 2.70 9.71
N ALA A 659 -36.78 2.46 10.96
CA ALA A 659 -36.42 3.51 11.89
C ALA A 659 -35.04 3.22 12.47
N THR A 660 -34.18 4.23 12.46
CA THR A 660 -32.88 4.19 13.10
C THR A 660 -32.81 5.24 14.20
N TYR A 661 -32.19 4.89 15.30
CA TYR A 661 -31.88 5.80 16.40
C TYR A 661 -30.43 5.66 16.77
N ARG A 662 -29.76 6.79 16.87
CA ARG A 662 -28.34 6.88 17.27
C ARG A 662 -28.19 7.85 18.45
N TRP A 663 -27.36 7.46 19.39
CA TRP A 663 -26.87 8.29 20.47
C TRP A 663 -25.36 8.19 20.52
N ASP A 664 -24.68 9.32 20.60
CA ASP A 664 -23.23 9.43 20.74
C ASP A 664 -22.87 10.30 21.94
N ARG A 665 -21.91 9.86 22.71
CA ARG A 665 -21.41 10.58 23.88
C ARG A 665 -20.71 11.86 23.45
N GLY A 666 -21.01 12.96 24.12
CA GLY A 666 -20.33 14.25 23.92
C GLY A 666 -18.88 14.20 24.38
N ALA A 667 -18.03 14.96 23.68
CA ALA A 667 -16.62 15.12 24.05
C ALA A 667 -16.47 15.79 25.43
N THR A 668 -15.38 15.53 26.11
CA THR A 668 -14.97 16.27 27.32
C THR A 668 -13.82 17.18 26.94
N ILE A 669 -13.99 18.49 27.12
CA ILE A 669 -13.01 19.54 26.84
C ILE A 669 -12.72 20.23 28.16
N ASP A 670 -11.45 20.31 28.56
CA ASP A 670 -11.00 20.92 29.81
C ASP A 670 -11.76 20.45 31.08
N GLY A 671 -12.10 19.15 31.11
CA GLY A 671 -12.84 18.54 32.21
C GLY A 671 -14.37 18.78 32.18
N VAL A 672 -14.86 19.64 31.29
CA VAL A 672 -16.28 19.89 31.10
C VAL A 672 -16.84 18.99 29.99
N ARG A 673 -17.86 18.22 30.35
CA ARG A 673 -18.53 17.34 29.37
C ARG A 673 -19.50 18.14 28.53
N MET A 674 -19.28 18.12 27.23
CA MET A 674 -20.23 18.65 26.25
C MET A 674 -21.45 17.72 26.17
N GLY A 675 -22.61 18.24 25.83
CA GLY A 675 -23.83 17.43 25.70
C GLY A 675 -23.66 16.32 24.63
N ASN A 676 -24.39 15.23 24.83
CA ASN A 676 -24.44 14.12 23.87
C ASN A 676 -25.15 14.56 22.58
N SER A 677 -25.02 13.78 21.52
CA SER A 677 -25.82 13.96 20.32
C SER A 677 -26.78 12.78 20.14
N ILE A 678 -28.04 13.10 19.78
CA ILE A 678 -29.00 12.07 19.36
C ILE A 678 -29.54 12.38 17.97
N ALA A 679 -29.73 11.32 17.19
CA ALA A 679 -30.33 11.42 15.88
C ALA A 679 -31.27 10.25 15.63
N ASN A 680 -32.38 10.52 14.97
CA ASN A 680 -33.23 9.49 14.44
C ASN A 680 -33.58 9.73 12.97
N GLN A 681 -33.86 8.63 12.29
CA GLN A 681 -34.38 8.65 10.93
C GLN A 681 -35.43 7.57 10.79
N ALA A 682 -36.59 7.92 10.25
CA ALA A 682 -37.64 6.98 9.94
C ALA A 682 -38.05 7.09 8.47
N ALA A 683 -38.22 5.95 7.82
CA ALA A 683 -38.65 5.88 6.44
C ALA A 683 -39.83 4.93 6.27
N TRP A 684 -40.93 5.41 5.73
CA TRP A 684 -42.00 4.60 5.20
C TRP A 684 -41.81 4.39 3.71
N THR A 685 -41.83 3.16 3.25
CA THR A 685 -41.79 2.86 1.81
C THR A 685 -42.97 1.96 1.49
N ALA A 686 -43.77 2.39 0.55
CA ALA A 686 -44.87 1.60 0.03
C ALA A 686 -44.62 1.31 -1.46
N ASP A 687 -44.46 0.05 -1.78
CA ASP A 687 -44.24 -0.43 -3.14
C ASP A 687 -45.50 -1.16 -3.61
N GLY A 688 -46.09 -0.70 -4.69
CA GLY A 688 -47.22 -1.34 -5.33
C GLY A 688 -46.89 -1.69 -6.79
N ARG A 689 -47.28 -2.88 -7.22
CA ARG A 689 -47.15 -3.26 -8.62
C ARG A 689 -48.44 -3.89 -9.13
N ILE A 690 -48.94 -3.38 -10.25
CA ILE A 690 -50.04 -3.92 -10.99
C ILE A 690 -49.47 -4.74 -12.15
N ASN A 691 -49.75 -6.04 -12.16
CA ASN A 691 -49.40 -6.92 -13.25
C ASN A 691 -50.61 -7.06 -14.23
N PHE A 692 -50.66 -6.22 -15.23
CA PHE A 692 -51.72 -6.18 -16.20
C PHE A 692 -51.82 -7.48 -17.02
N GLU A 693 -50.71 -8.18 -17.22
CA GLU A 693 -50.75 -9.48 -17.92
C GLU A 693 -51.57 -10.51 -17.13
N THR A 694 -51.40 -10.54 -15.80
CA THR A 694 -52.22 -11.38 -14.94
C THR A 694 -53.67 -10.93 -14.92
N PHE A 695 -53.93 -9.63 -14.94
CA PHE A 695 -55.26 -9.04 -15.02
C PHE A 695 -55.95 -9.36 -16.33
N TYR A 696 -55.28 -9.19 -17.49
CA TYR A 696 -55.80 -9.49 -18.81
C TYR A 696 -56.14 -10.96 -18.95
N ASN A 697 -55.33 -11.85 -18.36
CA ASN A 697 -55.57 -13.29 -18.38
C ASN A 697 -56.83 -13.74 -17.59
N LYS A 698 -57.49 -12.86 -16.82
CA LYS A 698 -58.77 -13.13 -16.13
C LYS A 698 -59.94 -12.89 -17.04
N ILE A 699 -59.81 -12.07 -18.04
CA ILE A 699 -60.83 -11.75 -19.04
C ILE A 699 -60.68 -12.74 -20.19
N PRO A 700 -61.70 -13.63 -20.49
CA PRO A 700 -61.55 -14.70 -21.44
C PRO A 700 -61.04 -14.27 -22.81
N ILE A 701 -61.57 -13.17 -23.36
CA ILE A 701 -61.21 -12.63 -24.67
C ILE A 701 -59.76 -12.18 -24.67
N MET A 702 -59.30 -11.44 -23.66
CA MET A 702 -57.92 -10.97 -23.54
C MET A 702 -56.93 -12.14 -23.34
N LYS A 703 -57.34 -13.16 -22.64
CA LYS A 703 -56.54 -14.37 -22.43
C LYS A 703 -56.31 -15.14 -23.75
N GLU A 704 -57.35 -15.23 -24.62
CA GLU A 704 -57.20 -15.86 -25.93
C GLU A 704 -56.24 -15.07 -26.82
N VAL A 705 -56.37 -13.74 -26.82
CA VAL A 705 -55.48 -12.83 -27.56
C VAL A 705 -54.03 -13.00 -27.06
N ASN A 706 -53.80 -12.99 -25.74
CA ASN A 706 -52.47 -13.22 -25.17
C ASN A 706 -51.87 -14.55 -25.57
N LYS A 707 -52.64 -15.65 -25.50
CA LYS A 707 -52.18 -16.99 -25.92
C LYS A 707 -51.83 -17.02 -27.41
N ARG A 708 -52.64 -16.41 -28.24
CA ARG A 708 -52.42 -16.40 -29.70
C ARG A 708 -51.14 -15.66 -30.09
N PHE A 709 -50.84 -14.55 -29.41
CA PHE A 709 -49.64 -13.74 -29.66
C PHE A 709 -48.37 -14.19 -28.88
N ALA A 710 -48.49 -14.91 -27.78
CA ALA A 710 -47.36 -15.51 -27.08
C ALA A 710 -46.70 -16.62 -27.93
N ASN A 711 -47.48 -17.34 -28.73
CA ASN A 711 -47.01 -18.44 -29.58
C ASN A 711 -46.39 -17.97 -30.91
N ARG A 712 -46.12 -16.66 -31.12
CA ARG A 712 -45.49 -16.12 -32.33
C ARG A 712 -43.96 -16.14 -32.34
N ARG A 713 -43.31 -16.79 -31.38
CA ARG A 713 -41.94 -17.25 -31.67
C ARG A 713 -42.01 -18.50 -32.52
N PRO A 714 -41.21 -18.66 -33.58
CA PRO A 714 -41.21 -19.89 -34.36
C PRO A 714 -40.57 -21.00 -33.53
N THR A 715 -41.35 -21.57 -32.66
CA THR A 715 -41.09 -22.90 -32.13
C THR A 715 -41.87 -23.83 -33.06
N SER A 716 -41.12 -24.62 -33.82
CA SER A 716 -41.62 -25.77 -34.59
C SER A 716 -42.33 -26.78 -33.69
N ALA A 717 -43.55 -26.47 -33.24
CA ALA A 717 -44.36 -27.43 -32.53
C ALA A 717 -45.86 -27.09 -32.68
N ALA A 718 -46.55 -27.96 -33.32
CA ALA A 718 -47.99 -28.06 -33.43
C ALA A 718 -48.71 -27.16 -34.45
N GLN A 719 -48.23 -27.04 -35.71
CA GLN A 719 -49.15 -27.10 -36.81
C GLN A 719 -49.85 -28.47 -36.72
N LYS A 720 -51.17 -28.48 -36.56
CA LYS A 720 -51.91 -29.72 -36.82
C LYS A 720 -51.48 -30.20 -38.17
N LYS A 721 -50.62 -31.23 -38.22
CA LYS A 721 -50.22 -31.81 -39.51
C LYS A 721 -51.48 -32.27 -40.14
N ALA A 722 -51.77 -31.73 -41.38
CA ALA A 722 -52.86 -32.25 -42.19
C ALA A 722 -52.71 -33.76 -42.29
N ARG A 723 -53.75 -34.45 -41.94
CA ARG A 723 -53.73 -35.93 -42.04
C ARG A 723 -53.47 -36.32 -43.47
N LYS A 724 -52.59 -37.27 -43.66
CA LYS A 724 -52.11 -37.72 -44.98
C LYS A 724 -52.32 -39.21 -45.08
N PHE A 725 -52.86 -39.65 -46.21
CA PHE A 725 -52.98 -41.04 -46.58
C PHE A 725 -52.12 -41.30 -47.84
N GLU A 726 -51.29 -42.32 -47.80
CA GLU A 726 -50.43 -42.70 -48.92
C GLU A 726 -50.54 -44.23 -49.15
N ARG A 727 -50.83 -44.62 -50.39
CA ARG A 727 -50.80 -46.00 -50.78
C ARG A 727 -50.67 -46.15 -52.32
N THR A 728 -49.97 -47.21 -52.73
CA THR A 728 -49.74 -47.51 -54.10
C THR A 728 -50.81 -48.59 -54.53
N TYR A 729 -51.41 -48.38 -55.73
CA TYR A 729 -52.38 -49.26 -56.30
C TYR A 729 -51.98 -49.52 -57.74
N GLN A 730 -52.20 -50.82 -58.24
CA GLN A 730 -52.05 -51.20 -59.60
C GLN A 730 -53.44 -51.11 -60.23
N LEU A 731 -53.53 -50.28 -61.23
CA LEU A 731 -54.81 -49.97 -61.86
C LEU A 731 -54.87 -50.65 -63.20
N LYS A 732 -56.04 -51.24 -63.54
CA LYS A 732 -56.35 -51.83 -64.83
C LYS A 732 -57.09 -50.80 -65.73
N PRO A 733 -56.96 -50.87 -67.06
CA PRO A 733 -57.65 -49.91 -67.97
C PRO A 733 -59.14 -49.90 -67.70
N ASP A 734 -59.75 -48.72 -67.78
CA ASP A 734 -61.18 -48.41 -67.70
C ASP A 734 -61.89 -48.98 -66.42
N THR A 735 -61.20 -49.11 -65.31
CA THR A 735 -61.78 -49.49 -64.04
C THR A 735 -61.82 -48.39 -63.06
N THR A 736 -62.88 -48.29 -62.23
CA THR A 736 -62.97 -47.37 -61.12
C THR A 736 -62.36 -47.97 -59.85
N LEU A 737 -61.32 -47.38 -59.28
CA LEU A 737 -60.75 -47.79 -58.05
C LEU A 737 -61.34 -47.02 -56.86
N THR A 738 -61.91 -47.70 -55.88
CA THR A 738 -62.39 -47.09 -54.62
C THR A 738 -61.31 -47.11 -53.58
N ILE A 739 -60.84 -45.91 -53.21
CA ILE A 739 -59.81 -45.73 -52.14
C ILE A 739 -60.44 -45.31 -50.86
N LYS A 740 -60.32 -46.14 -49.80
CA LYS A 740 -60.69 -45.80 -48.42
C LYS A 740 -59.51 -45.12 -47.74
N HIS A 741 -59.54 -43.75 -47.66
CA HIS A 741 -58.47 -42.96 -47.04
C HIS A 741 -58.69 -42.68 -45.58
N ASN A 742 -59.84 -42.85 -44.98
CA ASN A 742 -60.19 -42.69 -43.54
C ASN A 742 -59.81 -41.32 -42.95
N LEU A 743 -59.73 -40.26 -43.77
CA LEU A 743 -59.31 -38.89 -43.28
C LEU A 743 -60.49 -38.11 -42.67
N ARG A 744 -61.71 -38.72 -42.70
CA ARG A 744 -62.95 -38.15 -42.12
C ARG A 744 -63.26 -36.71 -42.61
N THR A 745 -62.99 -36.42 -43.88
CA THR A 745 -63.24 -35.11 -44.49
C THR A 745 -63.46 -35.20 -45.99
N LYS A 746 -64.30 -34.31 -46.53
CA LYS A 746 -64.51 -34.19 -47.95
C LYS A 746 -63.55 -33.18 -48.62
N LYS A 747 -62.73 -32.40 -47.82
CA LYS A 747 -61.81 -31.45 -48.36
C LYS A 747 -60.42 -32.08 -48.46
N LEU A 748 -60.20 -32.64 -49.65
CA LEU A 748 -59.01 -33.42 -49.94
C LEU A 748 -58.22 -32.83 -51.12
N LYS A 749 -56.91 -32.88 -51.02
CA LYS A 749 -55.97 -32.70 -52.12
C LYS A 749 -55.41 -34.09 -52.46
N VAL A 750 -55.72 -34.56 -53.65
CA VAL A 750 -55.24 -35.85 -54.12
C VAL A 750 -54.13 -35.62 -55.13
N VAL A 751 -53.02 -36.26 -54.96
CA VAL A 751 -51.87 -36.26 -55.87
C VAL A 751 -51.57 -37.73 -56.17
N ALA A 752 -51.54 -38.07 -57.48
CA ALA A 752 -51.16 -39.39 -57.97
C ALA A 752 -49.79 -39.26 -58.69
N VAL A 753 -48.88 -40.15 -58.37
CA VAL A 753 -47.59 -40.22 -59.10
C VAL A 753 -47.35 -41.67 -59.53
N ASN A 754 -46.75 -41.85 -60.66
CA ASN A 754 -46.37 -43.17 -61.14
C ASN A 754 -45.30 -43.76 -60.17
N ALA A 755 -45.55 -44.99 -59.71
CA ALA A 755 -44.70 -45.63 -58.73
C ALA A 755 -43.31 -46.00 -59.27
N THR A 756 -43.08 -46.00 -60.62
CA THR A 756 -41.81 -46.40 -61.20
C THR A 756 -40.88 -45.20 -61.45
N ASP A 757 -41.45 -44.09 -61.95
CA ASP A 757 -40.66 -42.90 -62.35
C ASP A 757 -40.97 -41.63 -61.56
N ASN A 758 -41.85 -41.70 -60.55
CA ASN A 758 -42.32 -40.60 -59.68
C ASN A 758 -42.89 -39.38 -60.45
N LYS A 759 -43.25 -39.51 -61.66
CA LYS A 759 -43.90 -38.42 -62.42
C LYS A 759 -45.34 -38.25 -62.00
N PRO A 760 -45.88 -37.03 -61.93
CA PRO A 760 -47.27 -36.80 -61.58
C PRO A 760 -48.17 -37.24 -62.70
N VAL A 761 -49.21 -37.99 -62.33
CA VAL A 761 -50.24 -38.45 -63.28
C VAL A 761 -51.57 -37.78 -62.92
N ARG A 762 -52.20 -37.22 -63.92
CA ARG A 762 -53.54 -36.63 -63.77
C ARG A 762 -54.60 -37.68 -63.72
N VAL A 763 -55.35 -37.76 -62.63
CA VAL A 763 -56.40 -38.75 -62.39
C VAL A 763 -57.73 -38.05 -62.12
N GLU A 764 -58.80 -38.57 -62.63
CA GLU A 764 -60.12 -38.09 -62.28
C GLU A 764 -60.55 -38.69 -60.93
N THR A 765 -60.94 -37.86 -59.99
CA THR A 765 -61.30 -38.26 -58.63
C THR A 765 -62.70 -37.80 -58.28
N LYS A 766 -63.51 -38.69 -57.77
CA LYS A 766 -64.85 -38.40 -57.23
C LYS A 766 -64.91 -38.77 -55.77
N ILE A 767 -65.25 -37.81 -54.92
CA ILE A 767 -65.38 -38.01 -53.47
C ILE A 767 -66.73 -38.61 -53.20
N VAL A 768 -66.74 -39.82 -52.68
CA VAL A 768 -68.01 -40.59 -52.37
C VAL A 768 -68.51 -40.13 -50.96
N ASP A 769 -67.68 -40.21 -49.97
CA ASP A 769 -68.03 -39.84 -48.62
C ASP A 769 -66.81 -39.23 -47.85
N ASN A 770 -66.90 -39.01 -46.54
CA ASN A 770 -65.83 -38.42 -45.75
C ASN A 770 -64.55 -39.30 -45.59
N ASN A 771 -64.66 -40.59 -46.01
CA ASN A 771 -63.58 -41.54 -45.84
C ASN A 771 -63.15 -42.25 -47.10
N THR A 772 -63.93 -42.04 -48.19
CA THR A 772 -63.82 -42.82 -49.44
C THR A 772 -63.85 -41.93 -50.67
N LEU A 773 -62.98 -42.17 -51.63
CA LEU A 773 -62.97 -41.53 -52.94
C LEU A 773 -62.80 -42.56 -54.05
N GLU A 774 -63.38 -42.29 -55.21
CA GLU A 774 -63.29 -43.11 -56.44
C GLU A 774 -62.31 -42.42 -57.39
N VAL A 775 -61.44 -43.22 -58.02
CA VAL A 775 -60.46 -42.75 -59.02
C VAL A 775 -60.71 -43.53 -60.28
N LEU A 776 -60.91 -42.81 -61.41
CA LEU A 776 -61.00 -43.35 -62.71
C LEU A 776 -59.71 -43.18 -63.49
N THR A 777 -59.14 -44.20 -64.07
CA THR A 777 -57.95 -44.16 -64.96
C THR A 777 -58.13 -44.76 -66.33
N ARG A 778 -57.44 -44.19 -67.35
CA ARG A 778 -57.59 -44.63 -68.75
C ARG A 778 -56.44 -45.52 -69.21
N GLY A 779 -55.73 -46.20 -68.44
CA GLY A 779 -54.64 -47.10 -68.79
C GLY A 779 -54.11 -47.93 -67.66
N GLU A 780 -53.37 -48.99 -67.94
CA GLU A 780 -52.74 -49.82 -66.89
C GLU A 780 -51.51 -49.12 -66.33
N GLN A 781 -51.56 -48.69 -65.05
CA GLN A 781 -50.52 -47.98 -64.46
C GLN A 781 -50.41 -48.32 -62.95
N ASN A 782 -49.22 -48.36 -62.37
CA ASN A 782 -48.93 -48.47 -60.92
C ASN A 782 -48.79 -47.10 -60.32
N LEU A 783 -49.83 -46.61 -59.60
CA LEU A 783 -49.89 -45.26 -59.10
C LEU A 783 -49.85 -45.20 -57.56
N LYS A 784 -48.94 -44.31 -57.03
CA LYS A 784 -48.95 -44.01 -55.64
C LYS A 784 -49.78 -42.73 -55.40
N PHE A 785 -50.88 -42.97 -54.64
CA PHE A 785 -51.75 -41.87 -54.21
C PHE A 785 -51.34 -41.26 -52.91
N THR A 786 -51.26 -39.89 -52.91
CA THR A 786 -51.07 -39.09 -51.70
C THR A 786 -52.29 -38.23 -51.50
N ILE A 787 -53.12 -38.53 -50.50
CA ILE A 787 -54.38 -37.84 -50.20
C ILE A 787 -54.16 -37.05 -48.92
N THR A 788 -54.27 -35.69 -48.94
CA THR A 788 -54.03 -34.82 -47.89
C THR A 788 -55.24 -33.98 -47.52
N GLU A 789 -55.54 -33.84 -46.26
CA GLU A 789 -56.61 -32.99 -45.76
C GLU A 789 -56.33 -31.51 -46.01
N VAL A 790 -57.29 -30.76 -46.57
CA VAL A 790 -57.16 -29.32 -46.79
C VAL A 790 -57.78 -28.58 -45.58
N LEU A 791 -56.92 -27.98 -44.72
CA LEU A 791 -57.36 -27.13 -43.60
C LEU A 791 -57.66 -25.73 -44.16
N LYS A 792 -58.90 -25.28 -44.08
CA LYS A 792 -59.25 -23.85 -44.38
C LYS A 792 -58.99 -22.99 -43.16
N GLU A 793 -58.13 -22.01 -43.27
CA GLU A 793 -58.13 -20.85 -42.41
C GLU A 793 -59.26 -19.89 -42.87
N GLU A 794 -60.26 -19.70 -42.04
CA GLU A 794 -61.19 -18.57 -42.15
C GLU A 794 -60.54 -17.31 -41.60
N LYS A 795 -59.97 -16.49 -42.48
CA LYS A 795 -59.45 -15.14 -42.05
C LYS A 795 -60.68 -14.20 -41.95
N ASN A 796 -61.14 -13.94 -40.73
CA ASN A 796 -62.10 -12.89 -40.46
C ASN A 796 -61.31 -11.60 -40.17
N LEU A 797 -61.14 -10.72 -41.13
CA LEU A 797 -60.38 -9.51 -41.12
C LEU A 797 -60.86 -8.57 -40.01
N ALA A 798 -62.14 -8.49 -39.75
CA ALA A 798 -62.66 -7.66 -38.63
C ALA A 798 -62.25 -8.19 -37.25
N ARG A 799 -62.16 -9.49 -37.08
CA ARG A 799 -61.68 -10.12 -35.86
C ARG A 799 -60.17 -9.90 -35.68
N GLU A 800 -59.41 -10.00 -36.78
CA GLU A 800 -57.96 -9.73 -36.74
C GLU A 800 -57.67 -8.26 -36.32
N ILE A 801 -58.34 -7.28 -36.89
CA ILE A 801 -58.24 -5.88 -36.56
C ILE A 801 -58.62 -5.65 -35.09
N GLY A 802 -59.71 -6.27 -34.63
CA GLY A 802 -60.12 -6.18 -33.23
C GLY A 802 -59.09 -6.79 -32.23
N GLU A 803 -58.46 -7.92 -32.61
CA GLU A 803 -57.40 -8.54 -31.80
C GLU A 803 -56.11 -7.71 -31.75
N TYR A 804 -55.70 -7.05 -32.82
CA TYR A 804 -54.57 -6.11 -32.85
C TYR A 804 -54.86 -4.83 -32.06
N ALA A 805 -56.11 -4.26 -32.18
CA ALA A 805 -56.53 -3.13 -31.38
C ALA A 805 -56.55 -3.47 -29.87
N LEU A 806 -57.06 -4.65 -29.51
CA LEU A 806 -57.07 -5.13 -28.13
C LEU A 806 -55.67 -5.39 -27.61
N ARG A 807 -54.74 -5.86 -28.46
CA ARG A 807 -53.34 -6.01 -28.10
C ARG A 807 -52.66 -4.68 -27.85
N PHE A 808 -52.95 -3.64 -28.61
CA PHE A 808 -52.47 -2.29 -28.39
C PHE A 808 -52.92 -1.77 -27.00
N VAL A 809 -54.20 -1.94 -26.66
CA VAL A 809 -54.74 -1.60 -25.35
C VAL A 809 -54.07 -2.43 -24.24
N MET A 810 -53.68 -3.67 -24.53
CA MET A 810 -52.98 -4.57 -23.62
C MET A 810 -51.43 -4.36 -23.62
N SER A 811 -50.92 -3.33 -24.28
CA SER A 811 -49.47 -3.04 -24.33
C SER A 811 -48.83 -2.76 -22.97
N PRO A 812 -49.47 -2.09 -21.99
CA PRO A 812 -48.95 -2.00 -20.67
C PRO A 812 -48.89 -3.39 -19.99
N ARG A 813 -47.71 -3.84 -19.59
CA ARG A 813 -47.55 -5.13 -18.90
C ARG A 813 -47.53 -5.03 -17.40
N SER A 814 -46.92 -4.00 -16.90
CA SER A 814 -46.94 -3.72 -15.45
C SER A 814 -46.72 -2.23 -15.19
N VAL A 815 -47.29 -1.75 -14.15
CA VAL A 815 -47.02 -0.46 -13.56
C VAL A 815 -46.59 -0.69 -12.11
N SER A 816 -45.49 -0.07 -11.72
CA SER A 816 -44.99 -0.11 -10.35
C SER A 816 -45.00 1.31 -9.81
N VAL A 817 -45.50 1.47 -8.62
CA VAL A 817 -45.55 2.75 -7.89
C VAL A 817 -44.80 2.56 -6.58
N ARG A 818 -43.82 3.39 -6.34
CA ARG A 818 -43.10 3.46 -5.08
C ARG A 818 -43.31 4.83 -4.44
N TYR A 819 -43.82 4.83 -3.25
CA TYR A 819 -43.90 6.00 -2.40
C TYR A 819 -42.94 5.84 -1.22
N ARG A 820 -42.11 6.84 -0.98
CA ARG A 820 -41.22 6.90 0.17
C ARG A 820 -41.37 8.22 0.91
N ASN A 821 -41.55 8.12 2.20
CA ASN A 821 -41.55 9.26 3.12
C ASN A 821 -40.42 9.04 4.13
N THR A 822 -39.46 9.94 4.17
CA THR A 822 -38.35 9.92 5.11
C THR A 822 -38.44 11.12 6.02
N ARG A 823 -38.25 10.90 7.31
CA ARG A 823 -38.16 11.93 8.34
C ARG A 823 -36.86 11.70 9.11
N SER A 824 -36.16 12.77 9.44
CA SER A 824 -34.97 12.73 10.28
C SER A 824 -34.97 13.91 11.25
N LEU A 825 -34.47 13.66 12.44
CA LEU A 825 -34.27 14.65 13.48
C LEU A 825 -32.93 14.40 14.16
N SER A 826 -32.11 15.45 14.25
CA SER A 826 -30.84 15.44 14.97
C SER A 826 -30.86 16.51 16.05
N LEU A 827 -30.55 16.12 17.28
CA LEU A 827 -30.52 16.97 18.46
C LEU A 827 -29.15 16.91 19.10
N PRO A 828 -28.31 17.93 18.93
CA PRO A 828 -27.05 18.06 19.66
C PRO A 828 -27.31 18.54 21.11
N LEU A 829 -26.28 18.51 21.93
CA LEU A 829 -26.30 18.95 23.34
C LEU A 829 -27.34 18.24 24.21
N PHE A 830 -27.60 16.97 23.93
CA PHE A 830 -28.52 16.14 24.72
C PHE A 830 -27.87 15.70 26.04
N ARG A 831 -28.56 15.95 27.17
CA ARG A 831 -28.06 15.67 28.54
C ARG A 831 -28.09 14.20 28.92
N PRO A 832 -29.19 13.46 28.70
CA PRO A 832 -29.35 12.12 29.23
C PRO A 832 -28.35 11.13 28.62
N ASP A 833 -27.82 10.24 29.48
CA ASP A 833 -27.08 9.06 29.06
C ASP A 833 -28.03 7.89 28.79
N ILE A 834 -27.57 6.89 28.06
CA ILE A 834 -28.34 5.67 27.83
C ILE A 834 -28.33 4.77 29.07
N GLY A 835 -29.51 4.20 29.43
CA GLY A 835 -29.65 3.35 30.60
C GLY A 835 -30.36 2.02 30.33
N ASN A 836 -30.95 1.81 29.15
CA ASN A 836 -31.66 0.58 28.82
C ASN A 836 -31.39 0.11 27.38
N VAL A 837 -31.96 -1.03 27.01
CA VAL A 837 -31.80 -1.64 25.67
C VAL A 837 -32.45 -0.86 24.53
N PHE A 838 -33.29 0.11 24.82
CA PHE A 838 -33.89 1.00 23.85
C PHE A 838 -33.19 2.37 23.81
N GLY A 839 -32.01 2.49 24.40
CA GLY A 839 -31.20 3.71 24.40
C GLY A 839 -31.81 4.86 25.20
N GLN A 840 -32.55 4.57 26.28
CA GLN A 840 -33.26 5.55 27.08
C GLN A 840 -32.69 5.64 28.49
N SER A 841 -32.74 6.85 29.06
CA SER A 841 -32.37 7.14 30.45
C SER A 841 -33.61 7.33 31.32
N GLN A 842 -33.47 7.01 32.59
CA GLN A 842 -34.50 7.30 33.59
C GLN A 842 -34.21 8.56 34.43
N HIS A 843 -33.02 9.13 34.35
CA HIS A 843 -32.54 10.22 35.19
C HIS A 843 -33.23 11.56 34.92
N TYR A 844 -33.78 11.77 33.72
CA TYR A 844 -34.44 13.01 33.29
C TYR A 844 -35.92 12.78 33.01
N GLY A 845 -36.60 12.04 33.87
CA GLY A 845 -37.98 11.59 33.70
C GLY A 845 -38.08 10.18 33.09
N PRO A 846 -39.26 9.58 33.04
CA PRO A 846 -39.46 8.27 32.50
C PRO A 846 -39.11 8.25 31.01
N MET A 847 -38.07 7.50 30.66
CA MET A 847 -37.65 7.19 29.30
C MET A 847 -37.23 8.42 28.46
N SER A 848 -36.05 8.97 28.69
CA SER A 848 -35.43 10.05 27.89
C SER A 848 -34.42 9.49 26.88
N PRO A 849 -34.51 9.69 25.54
CA PRO A 849 -35.66 10.23 24.81
C PRO A 849 -36.82 9.24 24.81
N GLY A 850 -38.05 9.70 24.47
CA GLY A 850 -39.24 8.84 24.45
C GLY A 850 -39.14 7.70 23.41
N LEU A 851 -40.05 6.71 23.55
CA LEU A 851 -40.14 5.63 22.52
C LEU A 851 -40.53 6.19 21.15
N ASP A 852 -41.24 7.33 21.14
CA ASP A 852 -41.54 8.07 19.91
C ASP A 852 -40.25 8.44 19.14
N PHE A 853 -39.23 8.93 19.85
CA PHE A 853 -37.93 9.21 19.25
C PHE A 853 -37.18 7.91 18.83
N ALA A 854 -37.15 6.93 19.72
CA ALA A 854 -36.44 5.67 19.50
C ALA A 854 -36.98 4.89 18.28
N PHE A 855 -38.29 5.00 18.01
CA PHE A 855 -38.94 4.33 16.87
C PHE A 855 -39.26 5.28 15.71
N GLY A 856 -38.79 6.54 15.74
CA GLY A 856 -38.87 7.46 14.62
C GLY A 856 -40.26 8.12 14.40
N PHE A 857 -41.11 8.13 15.42
CA PHE A 857 -42.42 8.77 15.39
C PHE A 857 -42.33 10.24 15.85
N THR A 858 -41.33 10.96 15.35
CA THR A 858 -41.06 12.37 15.71
C THR A 858 -41.66 13.33 14.68
N ASP A 859 -42.03 14.49 15.17
CA ASP A 859 -42.53 15.64 14.39
C ASP A 859 -41.68 16.90 14.67
N GLU A 860 -42.05 18.01 14.04
CA GLU A 860 -41.40 19.31 14.23
C GLU A 860 -41.49 19.84 15.68
N GLY A 861 -42.54 19.47 16.42
CA GLY A 861 -42.73 19.86 17.81
C GLY A 861 -41.82 19.15 18.81
N TYR A 862 -41.09 18.09 18.38
CA TYR A 862 -40.30 17.28 19.28
C TYR A 862 -39.16 18.06 19.95
N VAL A 863 -38.57 19.03 19.25
CA VAL A 863 -37.51 19.90 19.79
C VAL A 863 -38.00 20.65 21.01
N ARG A 864 -39.21 21.22 20.92
CA ARG A 864 -39.88 21.94 22.04
C ARG A 864 -40.15 21.00 23.22
N LYS A 865 -40.64 19.80 22.93
CA LYS A 865 -40.83 18.76 23.95
C LYS A 865 -39.55 18.42 24.68
N ALA A 866 -38.42 18.34 23.96
CA ALA A 866 -37.10 18.05 24.54
C ALA A 866 -36.60 19.21 25.43
N LEU A 867 -36.86 20.44 25.04
CA LEU A 867 -36.56 21.64 25.82
C LEU A 867 -37.40 21.71 27.11
N ASP A 868 -38.71 21.56 27.00
CA ASP A 868 -39.68 21.63 28.14
C ASP A 868 -39.34 20.54 29.20
N ARG A 869 -38.72 19.44 28.78
CA ARG A 869 -38.29 18.37 29.67
C ARG A 869 -36.87 18.52 30.19
N GLY A 870 -36.16 19.59 29.84
CA GLY A 870 -34.76 19.82 30.28
C GLY A 870 -33.76 18.83 29.71
N TRP A 871 -34.06 18.18 28.58
CA TRP A 871 -33.16 17.18 27.95
C TRP A 871 -32.03 17.82 27.18
N LEU A 872 -32.10 19.10 26.86
CA LEU A 872 -31.09 19.84 26.11
C LEU A 872 -30.29 20.77 27.01
N ILE A 873 -29.03 20.94 26.75
CA ILE A 873 -28.18 21.96 27.37
C ILE A 873 -28.47 23.27 26.64
N THR A 874 -28.80 24.29 27.42
CA THR A 874 -29.04 25.64 26.91
C THR A 874 -28.00 26.58 27.52
N ASP A 875 -27.48 27.50 26.70
CA ASP A 875 -26.65 28.60 27.13
C ASP A 875 -27.39 29.87 26.86
N ASP A 876 -27.66 30.67 27.92
CA ASP A 876 -28.52 31.88 27.89
C ASP A 876 -29.90 31.72 27.18
N GLY A 877 -30.48 30.52 27.32
CA GLY A 877 -31.76 30.20 26.70
C GLY A 877 -31.67 29.82 25.20
N GLN A 878 -30.47 29.82 24.63
CA GLN A 878 -30.24 29.39 23.25
C GLN A 878 -29.74 27.94 23.21
N THR A 879 -30.26 27.17 22.26
CA THR A 879 -29.80 25.80 21.99
C THR A 879 -29.03 25.75 20.69
N SER A 880 -28.16 24.80 20.58
CA SER A 880 -27.56 24.45 19.29
C SER A 880 -28.65 24.07 18.27
N PRO A 881 -28.52 24.46 17.00
CA PRO A 881 -29.58 24.26 16.02
C PRO A 881 -29.89 22.75 15.85
N ALA A 882 -31.15 22.39 16.13
CA ALA A 882 -31.69 21.09 15.81
C ALA A 882 -31.96 21.01 14.28
N VAL A 883 -31.63 19.88 13.68
CA VAL A 883 -31.90 19.67 12.26
C VAL A 883 -33.05 18.69 12.10
N TRP A 884 -34.17 19.18 11.58
CA TRP A 884 -35.31 18.35 11.19
C TRP A 884 -35.51 18.40 9.67
N ALA A 885 -35.69 17.23 9.06
CA ALA A 885 -35.93 17.14 7.63
C ALA A 885 -37.02 16.10 7.30
N LYS A 886 -37.81 16.40 6.29
CA LYS A 886 -38.84 15.52 5.75
C LYS A 886 -38.75 15.49 4.23
N THR A 887 -38.66 14.29 3.65
CA THR A 887 -38.63 14.12 2.20
C THR A 887 -39.73 13.16 1.76
N ASN A 888 -40.42 13.51 0.69
CA ASN A 888 -41.43 12.67 0.05
C ASN A 888 -40.95 12.39 -1.38
N GLU A 889 -40.94 11.12 -1.77
CA GLU A 889 -40.58 10.67 -3.11
C GLU A 889 -41.68 9.79 -3.67
N LEU A 890 -42.10 10.06 -4.88
CA LEU A 890 -43.05 9.22 -5.63
C LEU A 890 -42.41 8.85 -6.96
N ASN A 891 -42.24 7.55 -7.18
CA ASN A 891 -41.72 6.99 -8.45
C ASN A 891 -42.80 6.08 -9.04
N ILE A 892 -43.12 6.30 -10.31
CA ILE A 892 -44.11 5.50 -11.06
C ILE A 892 -43.44 4.79 -12.20
#